data_38c154cba3ea921331dd15959c785e30
#
_entry.id   38c154cba3ea921331dd15959c785e30
#
_cell.length_a   1.000
_cell.length_b   1.000
_cell.length_c   1.000
_cell.angle_alpha   90.00
_cell.angle_beta   90.00
_cell.angle_gamma   90.00
#
_symmetry.space_group_name_H-M   'P 1'
#
loop_
_entity.id
_entity.type
_entity.pdbx_description
1 polymer ?
#
loop_
_entity_poly.entity_id
_entity_poly.type
_entity_poly.pdbx_seq_one_letter_code
_entity_poly.pdbx_strand_id
1 'polypeptide(L)'
;MKFTKGYWLNRPGVTNADAVQVREVKVENDRVYLYTVPYAHDQRAMGGPVLEMFISSPQPNIIRTEAYHFMGSNQKMPEFELNDLHCALEVEDTAKAISIKSGETKLVITKNPCDFTYYYKNKKLTSVGNRFGHAMISTMTAQDDEFMRRQIDLDLHGGNSPAMKAKSFMRVQMDLDIGEKVYGLGERFTPFVKNGQVVETWNEDGGTCSEISYKSIPFYITNRNYGVLVNDSGPVSYEVCSEQVTRVQFSVPGEKIDFMVVGGEEMKDVLTNYTALTGRPALPPAWTFGLWLTSSFTTKYDEETVMGFVNGMAERKIPLHVFHFDCYWMKENEWCNFDWDQAMFPDIVHQLKVMKEEKNLKICVWINSYIGQKSPLFKEAKELGYLLKKPNGDVWQWDLWQAGMGLVDFTNPGAWKWYQDKLRKLLKQGVDCFKTDFGERIPTDVVYYDGSDPLRMHNYYTYLYNKCVWEVLEEYKGKNEACLFARSATVGGQKFPVHWGGDCSSNYPSMSESLRGGLSLCLSGFGFWSHDMSGFEGTAPADVYKRWAAFGLLSTHSRLHGSNSYRVPWLFSKEGEENGEESVAVVRAFSELKCKLMPYMFSAAVNTHKTGVPTMRAMVLEFPGDISCEDLDRQYMLGDSLMVAPVFSKEGDVLYYLPDGKWTHLLDNSVKTGGKWMREKYDFFSLPLLARENSIIALGANDQQPDYDYGKDLTLHVFELSDQACAKVCDSKGNDMLSVCAKNEGGKITLHFEGKAEGLKVLMHNVKAVSDVQGAEVAEHELGTLLTVNANLGDVTFTL
;
A
#
# COMPACT_ATOMS: atom_id res chain seq x y z
N MET A 1 5.44 6.98 22.12
CA MET A 1 5.70 6.89 23.57
C MET A 1 5.03 8.04 24.27
N LYS A 2 4.38 7.79 25.42
CA LYS A 2 3.70 8.83 26.20
C LYS A 2 4.65 9.44 27.22
N PHE A 3 4.84 10.75 27.17
CA PHE A 3 5.77 11.51 28.03
C PHE A 3 5.06 12.25 29.16
N THR A 4 3.76 12.54 29.03
CA THR A 4 3.01 13.34 30.01
C THR A 4 2.03 12.53 30.85
N LYS A 5 1.71 13.03 32.03
CA LYS A 5 0.62 12.56 32.92
C LYS A 5 -0.49 13.59 32.86
N GLY A 6 -1.45 13.34 32.00
CA GLY A 6 -2.44 14.34 31.65
C GLY A 6 -1.79 15.53 30.91
N TYR A 7 -2.38 16.72 31.05
CA TYR A 7 -1.94 17.91 30.30
C TYR A 7 -0.80 18.69 30.97
N TRP A 8 -0.63 18.57 32.29
CA TRP A 8 0.14 19.51 33.07
C TRP A 8 1.53 19.03 33.48
N LEU A 9 1.70 17.75 33.68
CA LEU A 9 2.89 17.17 34.27
C LEU A 9 3.57 16.21 33.31
N ASN A 10 4.89 16.19 33.33
CA ASN A 10 5.64 15.08 32.76
C ASN A 10 5.47 13.83 33.64
N ARG A 11 5.61 12.66 33.03
CA ARG A 11 5.74 11.41 33.79
C ARG A 11 7.02 11.45 34.64
N PRO A 12 7.07 10.71 35.77
CA PRO A 12 8.30 10.59 36.52
C PRO A 12 9.47 10.16 35.67
N GLY A 13 10.62 10.80 35.83
CA GLY A 13 11.83 10.53 35.07
C GLY A 13 11.87 11.14 33.66
N VAL A 14 10.85 11.88 33.25
CA VAL A 14 10.83 12.58 31.96
C VAL A 14 11.17 14.06 32.14
N THR A 15 12.11 14.54 31.34
CA THR A 15 12.38 15.98 31.16
C THR A 15 12.12 16.38 29.73
N ASN A 16 11.75 17.62 29.49
CA ASN A 16 11.57 18.16 28.14
C ASN A 16 12.06 19.61 28.04
N ALA A 17 12.46 19.97 26.80
CA ALA A 17 12.70 21.34 26.43
C ALA A 17 12.13 21.59 25.05
N ASP A 18 11.20 22.54 24.97
CA ASP A 18 10.49 22.90 23.76
C ASP A 18 11.18 24.05 23.01
N ALA A 19 10.92 24.22 21.72
CA ALA A 19 11.35 25.38 20.94
C ALA A 19 10.47 26.60 21.27
N VAL A 20 10.89 27.44 22.22
CA VAL A 20 10.06 28.57 22.71
C VAL A 20 10.34 29.89 21.96
N GLN A 21 11.59 30.13 21.58
CA GLN A 21 11.98 31.36 20.89
C GLN A 21 13.01 31.11 19.80
N VAL A 22 12.81 31.70 18.63
CA VAL A 22 13.81 31.75 17.56
C VAL A 22 14.78 32.91 17.87
N ARG A 23 16.06 32.60 18.00
CA ARG A 23 17.14 33.55 18.26
C ARG A 23 17.91 34.00 17.03
N GLU A 24 18.06 33.10 16.08
CA GLU A 24 18.76 33.37 14.83
C GLU A 24 18.03 32.79 13.66
N VAL A 25 18.02 33.49 12.54
CA VAL A 25 17.53 33.04 11.24
C VAL A 25 18.63 33.30 10.22
N LYS A 26 18.93 32.31 9.39
CA LYS A 26 19.75 32.45 8.19
C LYS A 26 19.02 31.91 7.00
N VAL A 27 18.84 32.71 5.98
CA VAL A 27 18.25 32.27 4.72
C VAL A 27 19.41 31.89 3.79
N GLU A 28 19.45 30.62 3.41
CA GLU A 28 20.39 30.06 2.44
C GLU A 28 19.66 29.82 1.11
N ASN A 29 20.33 29.35 0.06
CA ASN A 29 19.73 29.25 -1.28
C ASN A 29 18.55 28.29 -1.34
N ASP A 30 18.63 27.16 -0.65
CA ASP A 30 17.68 26.05 -0.72
C ASP A 30 17.08 25.68 0.64
N ARG A 31 17.49 26.39 1.71
CA ARG A 31 17.01 26.12 3.06
C ARG A 31 17.05 27.36 3.95
N VAL A 32 16.30 27.29 5.04
CA VAL A 32 16.33 28.29 6.11
C VAL A 32 16.84 27.63 7.38
N TYR A 33 17.87 28.20 7.97
CA TYR A 33 18.39 27.79 9.28
C TYR A 33 17.74 28.61 10.38
N LEU A 34 17.37 27.93 11.48
CA LEU A 34 16.83 28.51 12.70
C LEU A 34 17.60 28.00 13.93
N TYR A 35 17.94 28.89 14.82
CA TYR A 35 18.46 28.58 16.14
C TYR A 35 17.40 28.90 17.18
N THR A 36 16.95 27.91 17.95
CA THR A 36 15.85 28.07 18.92
C THR A 36 16.30 27.75 20.34
N VAL A 37 15.65 28.41 21.29
CA VAL A 37 15.94 28.25 22.73
C VAL A 37 14.65 27.90 23.47
N PRO A 38 14.76 27.21 24.66
CA PRO A 38 13.59 26.69 25.38
C PRO A 38 12.98 27.74 26.35
N TYR A 39 13.35 28.98 26.25
CA TYR A 39 12.83 30.07 27.08
C TYR A 39 12.88 31.40 26.35
N ALA A 40 11.86 32.20 26.57
CA ALA A 40 11.81 33.56 26.06
C ALA A 40 12.49 34.55 27.05
N HIS A 41 13.52 35.25 26.62
CA HIS A 41 14.11 36.35 27.34
C HIS A 41 14.92 37.26 26.41
N ASP A 42 15.09 38.50 26.80
CA ASP A 42 15.76 39.55 26.00
C ASP A 42 17.27 39.61 26.24
N GLN A 43 17.78 38.92 27.25
CA GLN A 43 19.18 38.92 27.61
C GLN A 43 19.92 37.71 27.03
N ARG A 44 21.27 37.74 27.02
CA ARG A 44 22.11 36.60 26.65
C ARG A 44 21.92 35.45 27.64
N ALA A 45 21.72 34.25 27.12
CA ALA A 45 21.60 33.04 27.90
C ALA A 45 22.79 32.13 27.73
N MET A 46 23.21 31.47 28.80
CA MET A 46 24.37 30.58 28.82
C MET A 46 24.00 29.11 28.96
N GLY A 47 22.75 28.73 29.05
CA GLY A 47 22.37 27.36 29.31
C GLY A 47 21.03 26.93 28.72
N GLY A 48 20.74 25.67 28.90
CA GLY A 48 19.54 24.99 28.43
C GLY A 48 19.76 24.21 27.14
N PRO A 49 18.94 23.21 26.85
CA PRO A 49 18.96 22.56 25.56
C PRO A 49 18.58 23.56 24.48
N VAL A 50 19.25 23.48 23.31
CA VAL A 50 18.93 24.29 22.14
C VAL A 50 18.51 23.36 21.00
N LEU A 51 17.72 23.87 20.05
CA LEU A 51 17.40 23.15 18.84
C LEU A 51 17.87 23.96 17.63
N GLU A 52 18.67 23.31 16.80
CA GLU A 52 19.02 23.82 15.48
C GLU A 52 18.11 23.18 14.44
N MET A 53 17.49 24.00 13.61
CA MET A 53 16.49 23.51 12.65
C MET A 53 16.85 23.96 11.25
N PHE A 54 16.59 23.09 10.28
CA PHE A 54 16.71 23.37 8.86
C PHE A 54 15.36 23.16 8.20
N ILE A 55 14.87 24.18 7.51
CA ILE A 55 13.63 24.13 6.75
C ILE A 55 13.98 24.11 5.28
N SER A 56 13.51 23.10 4.54
CA SER A 56 13.76 22.91 3.12
C SER A 56 12.52 22.42 2.39
N SER A 57 12.59 22.26 1.08
CA SER A 57 11.51 21.67 0.29
C SER A 57 12.07 20.65 -0.71
N PRO A 58 11.84 19.35 -0.49
CA PRO A 58 12.30 18.32 -1.41
C PRO A 58 11.47 18.21 -2.70
N GLN A 59 10.20 18.63 -2.66
CA GLN A 59 9.27 18.65 -3.78
C GLN A 59 8.33 19.84 -3.64
N PRO A 60 7.73 20.37 -4.71
CA PRO A 60 6.66 21.36 -4.59
C PRO A 60 5.53 20.85 -3.67
N ASN A 61 4.97 21.74 -2.88
CA ASN A 61 3.93 21.47 -1.88
C ASN A 61 4.37 20.64 -0.66
N ILE A 62 5.67 20.42 -0.47
CA ILE A 62 6.22 19.70 0.68
C ILE A 62 7.20 20.60 1.42
N ILE A 63 6.98 20.79 2.71
CA ILE A 63 7.91 21.50 3.61
C ILE A 63 8.54 20.49 4.57
N ARG A 64 9.86 20.35 4.51
CA ARG A 64 10.67 19.51 5.40
C ARG A 64 11.19 20.34 6.56
N THR A 65 11.16 19.79 7.75
CA THR A 65 11.76 20.34 8.96
C THR A 65 12.66 19.28 9.57
N GLU A 66 13.96 19.58 9.63
CA GLU A 66 14.93 18.80 10.37
C GLU A 66 15.28 19.56 11.66
N ALA A 67 15.09 18.95 12.82
CA ALA A 67 15.44 19.55 14.11
C ALA A 67 16.45 18.69 14.85
N TYR A 68 17.52 19.31 15.31
CA TYR A 68 18.63 18.69 16.00
C TYR A 68 18.78 19.27 17.40
N HIS A 69 18.80 18.42 18.42
CA HIS A 69 19.30 18.78 19.74
C HIS A 69 20.82 18.73 19.76
N PHE A 70 21.41 17.72 19.13
CA PHE A 70 22.87 17.56 19.05
C PHE A 70 23.29 16.89 17.73
N MET A 71 24.32 17.40 17.08
CA MET A 71 24.79 16.94 15.76
C MET A 71 26.09 16.09 15.82
N GLY A 72 26.51 15.68 17.00
CA GLY A 72 27.82 15.00 17.19
C GLY A 72 27.80 13.47 16.98
N SER A 73 26.70 12.89 16.50
CA SER A 73 26.62 11.45 16.23
C SER A 73 27.40 11.09 14.95
N ASN A 74 28.25 10.06 15.04
CA ASN A 74 28.92 9.47 13.88
C ASN A 74 28.25 8.19 13.39
N GLN A 75 27.12 7.81 13.97
CA GLN A 75 26.42 6.59 13.59
C GLN A 75 25.82 6.75 12.20
N LYS A 76 26.08 5.79 11.30
CA LYS A 76 25.47 5.78 9.98
C LYS A 76 24.00 5.39 10.11
N MET A 77 23.14 6.30 9.70
CA MET A 77 21.68 6.07 9.67
C MET A 77 21.27 5.64 8.27
N PRO A 78 20.51 4.54 8.11
CA PRO A 78 19.84 4.26 6.85
C PRO A 78 18.78 5.32 6.58
N GLU A 79 18.77 5.85 5.38
CA GLU A 79 17.85 6.90 4.93
C GLU A 79 16.92 6.36 3.84
N PHE A 80 15.66 6.79 3.85
CA PHE A 80 14.75 6.48 2.76
C PHE A 80 15.24 7.11 1.45
N GLU A 81 15.15 6.38 0.36
CA GLU A 81 15.47 6.91 -0.97
C GLU A 81 14.36 7.85 -1.44
N LEU A 82 14.55 9.14 -1.21
CA LEU A 82 13.61 10.19 -1.58
C LEU A 82 14.05 10.87 -2.88
N ASN A 83 13.08 11.23 -3.72
CA ASN A 83 13.31 12.04 -4.90
C ASN A 83 13.34 13.53 -4.50
N ASP A 84 14.48 13.97 -3.98
CA ASP A 84 14.68 15.36 -3.53
C ASP A 84 15.12 16.22 -4.70
N LEU A 85 14.27 17.16 -5.12
CA LEU A 85 14.54 18.14 -6.18
C LEU A 85 15.22 19.42 -5.66
N HIS A 86 15.44 19.55 -4.35
CA HIS A 86 15.98 20.77 -3.73
C HIS A 86 15.25 22.04 -4.23
N CYS A 87 13.93 22.07 -4.06
CA CYS A 87 13.10 23.15 -4.56
C CYS A 87 13.47 24.49 -3.92
N ALA A 88 13.54 25.55 -4.73
CA ALA A 88 13.74 26.91 -4.23
C ALA A 88 12.57 27.33 -3.32
N LEU A 89 12.89 28.04 -2.25
CA LEU A 89 11.94 28.56 -1.28
C LEU A 89 11.64 30.04 -1.55
N GLU A 90 10.38 30.42 -1.51
CA GLU A 90 9.97 31.82 -1.40
C GLU A 90 9.98 32.18 0.10
N VAL A 91 10.90 33.09 0.50
CA VAL A 91 11.10 33.46 1.91
C VAL A 91 10.85 34.92 2.15
N GLU A 92 10.03 35.23 3.15
CA GLU A 92 9.80 36.57 3.67
C GLU A 92 10.14 36.58 5.17
N ASP A 93 11.19 37.32 5.54
CA ASP A 93 11.64 37.41 6.93
C ASP A 93 11.35 38.78 7.50
N THR A 94 10.61 38.82 8.61
CA THR A 94 10.27 40.06 9.36
C THR A 94 10.77 39.94 10.80
N ALA A 95 10.71 41.05 11.53
CA ALA A 95 11.06 41.05 12.94
C ALA A 95 10.24 40.09 13.80
N LYS A 96 8.99 39.75 13.40
CA LYS A 96 8.06 38.97 14.20
C LYS A 96 7.91 37.52 13.71
N ALA A 97 8.04 37.30 12.41
CA ALA A 97 7.79 35.99 11.80
C ALA A 97 8.59 35.83 10.52
N ILE A 98 8.81 34.56 10.13
CA ILE A 98 9.31 34.19 8.82
C ILE A 98 8.26 33.36 8.10
N SER A 99 8.00 33.67 6.82
CA SER A 99 7.13 32.91 5.94
C SER A 99 7.98 32.19 4.90
N ILE A 100 7.75 30.90 4.72
CA ILE A 100 8.50 30.01 3.82
C ILE A 100 7.48 29.31 2.96
N LYS A 101 7.54 29.44 1.63
CA LYS A 101 6.58 28.84 0.69
C LYS A 101 7.30 27.99 -0.36
N SER A 102 6.69 26.85 -0.67
CA SER A 102 7.06 25.98 -1.79
C SER A 102 5.79 25.47 -2.49
N GLY A 103 5.66 25.75 -3.78
CA GLY A 103 4.40 25.53 -4.48
C GLY A 103 3.27 26.33 -3.83
N GLU A 104 2.18 25.67 -3.47
CA GLU A 104 1.05 26.28 -2.76
C GLU A 104 1.09 26.04 -1.23
N THR A 105 2.04 25.26 -0.74
CA THR A 105 2.23 25.02 0.70
C THR A 105 3.12 26.12 1.29
N LYS A 106 2.67 26.69 2.41
CA LYS A 106 3.35 27.76 3.13
C LYS A 106 3.46 27.42 4.61
N LEU A 107 4.64 27.61 5.17
CA LEU A 107 4.93 27.59 6.60
C LEU A 107 5.14 29.01 7.08
N VAL A 108 4.43 29.40 8.13
CA VAL A 108 4.66 30.65 8.85
C VAL A 108 5.19 30.31 10.23
N ILE A 109 6.38 30.85 10.57
CA ILE A 109 7.02 30.65 11.87
C ILE A 109 7.02 31.97 12.61
N THR A 110 6.27 32.09 13.70
CA THR A 110 6.43 33.22 14.61
C THR A 110 7.72 33.04 15.41
N LYS A 111 8.42 34.16 15.73
CA LYS A 111 9.75 34.08 16.36
C LYS A 111 9.71 34.09 17.89
N ASN A 112 8.75 34.79 18.47
CA ASN A 112 8.58 34.86 19.91
C ASN A 112 7.10 35.15 20.29
N PRO A 113 6.36 34.17 20.87
CA PRO A 113 6.79 32.78 21.01
C PRO A 113 7.02 32.10 19.65
N CYS A 114 7.89 31.10 19.61
CA CYS A 114 8.11 30.31 18.41
C CYS A 114 6.90 29.40 18.16
N ASP A 115 6.30 29.51 16.98
CA ASP A 115 5.19 28.65 16.56
C ASP A 115 5.26 28.39 15.05
N PHE A 116 4.90 27.19 14.62
CA PHE A 116 4.89 26.76 13.23
C PHE A 116 3.45 26.54 12.79
N THR A 117 2.99 27.27 11.79
CA THR A 117 1.65 27.12 11.20
C THR A 117 1.76 26.83 9.72
N TYR A 118 1.15 25.74 9.26
CA TYR A 118 1.16 25.30 7.87
C TYR A 118 -0.14 25.67 7.17
N TYR A 119 -0.02 26.09 5.93
CA TYR A 119 -1.12 26.48 5.06
C TYR A 119 -0.97 25.83 3.69
N TYR A 120 -2.08 25.53 3.03
CA TYR A 120 -2.13 25.25 1.61
C TYR A 120 -2.99 26.33 0.94
N LYS A 121 -2.43 27.05 -0.04
CA LYS A 121 -2.98 28.33 -0.50
C LYS A 121 -3.16 29.27 0.71
N ASN A 122 -4.38 29.62 1.08
CA ASN A 122 -4.65 30.45 2.26
C ASN A 122 -5.40 29.69 3.37
N LYS A 123 -5.64 28.38 3.20
CA LYS A 123 -6.33 27.54 4.17
C LYS A 123 -5.30 26.98 5.16
N LYS A 124 -5.52 27.20 6.47
CA LYS A 124 -4.72 26.56 7.50
C LYS A 124 -4.89 25.04 7.42
N LEU A 125 -3.78 24.31 7.43
CA LEU A 125 -3.73 22.86 7.51
C LEU A 125 -3.62 22.40 8.96
N THR A 126 -2.53 22.78 9.63
CA THR A 126 -2.18 22.39 10.99
C THR A 126 -1.19 23.37 11.61
N SER A 127 -0.88 23.18 12.88
CA SER A 127 0.19 23.90 13.57
C SER A 127 0.88 23.02 14.61
N VAL A 128 2.07 23.43 15.07
CA VAL A 128 2.78 22.75 16.17
C VAL A 128 2.68 23.53 17.48
N GLY A 129 2.02 24.68 17.48
CA GLY A 129 1.78 25.48 18.67
C GLY A 129 0.86 24.78 19.68
N ASN A 130 1.03 25.08 20.94
CA ASN A 130 0.16 24.62 22.00
C ASN A 130 -0.59 25.79 22.66
N ARG A 131 -1.39 25.50 23.67
CA ARG A 131 -2.12 26.53 24.41
C ARG A 131 -1.24 27.52 25.18
N PHE A 132 0.06 27.22 25.35
CA PHE A 132 1.03 28.16 25.91
C PHE A 132 1.64 29.08 24.84
N GLY A 133 1.25 28.88 23.57
CA GLY A 133 1.62 29.72 22.44
C GLY A 133 3.01 29.46 21.89
N HIS A 134 3.63 28.33 22.17
CA HIS A 134 4.90 27.95 21.57
C HIS A 134 4.87 26.56 20.92
N ALA A 135 5.84 26.33 20.00
CA ALA A 135 5.94 25.09 19.25
C ALA A 135 6.29 23.89 20.13
N MET A 136 5.55 22.80 19.94
CA MET A 136 5.82 21.51 20.56
C MET A 136 6.78 20.67 19.70
N ILE A 137 7.95 21.26 19.37
CA ILE A 137 9.12 20.56 18.86
C ILE A 137 10.11 20.50 20.02
N SER A 138 10.38 19.30 20.52
CA SER A 138 11.01 19.12 21.83
C SER A 138 12.14 18.11 21.79
N THR A 139 13.21 18.38 22.55
CA THR A 139 14.12 17.33 23.00
C THR A 139 13.62 16.80 24.36
N MET A 140 13.68 15.49 24.53
CA MET A 140 13.15 14.77 25.70
C MET A 140 14.23 13.84 26.25
N THR A 141 14.26 13.68 27.57
CA THR A 141 14.91 12.52 28.18
C THR A 141 13.88 11.71 28.94
N ALA A 142 13.93 10.40 28.85
CA ALA A 142 13.00 9.53 29.54
C ALA A 142 13.71 8.34 30.19
N GLN A 143 13.24 7.98 31.37
CA GLN A 143 13.58 6.76 32.09
C GLN A 143 12.31 5.92 32.17
N ASP A 144 11.96 5.22 31.07
CA ASP A 144 10.80 4.34 31.05
C ASP A 144 11.25 2.88 31.05
N ASP A 145 10.91 2.13 32.09
CA ASP A 145 11.29 0.74 32.26
C ASP A 145 10.73 -0.16 31.14
N GLU A 146 9.57 0.17 30.58
CA GLU A 146 8.97 -0.61 29.50
C GLU A 146 9.66 -0.37 28.16
N PHE A 147 9.97 0.89 27.86
CA PHE A 147 10.80 1.25 26.72
C PHE A 147 12.23 0.68 26.89
N MET A 148 12.73 0.73 28.09
CA MET A 148 14.04 0.22 28.50
C MET A 148 14.15 -1.31 28.34
N ARG A 149 13.05 -2.07 28.57
CA ARG A 149 13.03 -3.52 28.35
C ARG A 149 13.10 -3.93 26.89
N ARG A 150 12.62 -3.09 25.99
CA ARG A 150 12.69 -3.33 24.53
C ARG A 150 14.10 -3.08 23.97
N GLN A 151 14.94 -2.40 24.70
CA GLN A 151 16.31 -2.10 24.30
C GLN A 151 17.28 -2.84 25.22
N ILE A 152 17.90 -3.86 24.69
CA ILE A 152 18.79 -4.80 25.35
C ILE A 152 20.01 -4.14 26.02
N ASP A 153 20.32 -2.90 25.69
CA ASP A 153 21.58 -2.24 26.08
C ASP A 153 21.52 -1.30 27.26
N LEU A 154 20.57 -1.47 28.13
CA LEU A 154 20.43 -0.49 29.20
C LEU A 154 21.09 -0.87 30.50
N ASP A 155 21.64 -2.02 30.56
CA ASP A 155 22.61 -2.36 31.61
C ASP A 155 23.98 -1.74 31.33
N LEU A 156 23.94 -0.55 30.79
CA LEU A 156 25.10 0.20 30.43
C LEU A 156 25.92 0.55 31.66
N HIS A 157 26.84 -0.31 31.93
CA HIS A 157 28.11 0.05 32.57
C HIS A 157 28.06 0.42 34.04
N GLY A 158 27.18 -0.08 34.84
CA GLY A 158 27.24 0.07 36.31
C GLY A 158 27.37 1.52 36.79
N GLY A 159 27.02 2.49 35.97
CA GLY A 159 27.09 3.91 36.31
C GLY A 159 25.97 4.29 37.26
N ASN A 160 26.34 4.81 38.42
CA ASN A 160 25.41 5.30 39.43
C ASN A 160 24.78 6.67 39.08
N SER A 161 25.05 7.21 37.88
CA SER A 161 24.48 8.49 37.44
C SER A 161 23.09 8.31 36.87
N PRO A 162 22.05 8.98 37.36
CA PRO A 162 20.71 8.97 36.76
C PRO A 162 20.72 9.40 35.29
N ALA A 163 21.62 10.28 34.90
CA ALA A 163 21.77 10.75 33.51
C ALA A 163 22.25 9.67 32.54
N MET A 164 22.96 8.66 33.01
CA MET A 164 23.41 7.52 32.19
C MET A 164 22.32 6.48 31.93
N LYS A 165 21.18 6.54 32.63
CA LYS A 165 20.01 5.65 32.43
C LYS A 165 18.91 6.29 31.60
N ALA A 166 19.00 7.57 31.30
CA ALA A 166 18.02 8.28 30.51
C ALA A 166 18.36 8.17 29.01
N LYS A 167 17.35 7.98 28.18
CA LYS A 167 17.47 8.03 26.72
C LYS A 167 16.90 9.33 26.18
N SER A 168 17.55 9.85 25.17
CA SER A 168 17.08 11.03 24.45
C SER A 168 16.04 10.64 23.40
N PHE A 169 15.08 11.53 23.27
CA PHE A 169 14.06 11.47 22.23
C PHE A 169 13.85 12.86 21.65
N MET A 170 13.48 12.89 20.37
CA MET A 170 12.88 14.06 19.76
C MET A 170 11.39 13.83 19.57
N ARG A 171 10.58 14.86 19.84
CA ARG A 171 9.12 14.80 19.78
C ARG A 171 8.56 15.99 19.02
N VAL A 172 7.50 15.76 18.25
CA VAL A 172 6.65 16.81 17.66
C VAL A 172 5.19 16.52 17.98
N GLN A 173 4.41 17.59 18.23
CA GLN A 173 2.95 17.53 18.35
C GLN A 173 2.33 18.45 17.30
N MET A 174 1.47 17.88 16.45
CA MET A 174 0.72 18.58 15.42
C MET A 174 -0.74 18.73 15.87
N ASP A 175 -1.30 19.93 15.70
CA ASP A 175 -2.71 20.20 16.00
C ASP A 175 -3.65 19.45 15.07
N LEU A 176 -4.76 18.99 15.61
CA LEU A 176 -5.93 18.52 14.88
C LEU A 176 -7.12 19.46 15.13
N ASP A 177 -7.85 19.78 14.07
CA ASP A 177 -9.06 20.58 14.11
C ASP A 177 -10.27 19.73 14.53
N ILE A 178 -11.39 20.39 14.80
CA ILE A 178 -12.66 19.73 15.17
C ILE A 178 -13.11 18.81 14.03
N GLY A 179 -13.36 17.55 14.38
CA GLY A 179 -13.79 16.53 13.40
C GLY A 179 -12.68 16.06 12.45
N GLU A 180 -11.44 16.47 12.69
CA GLU A 180 -10.32 15.97 11.88
C GLU A 180 -9.98 14.52 12.21
N LYS A 181 -9.83 13.71 11.17
CA LYS A 181 -9.55 12.29 11.25
C LYS A 181 -8.22 11.96 10.61
N VAL A 182 -7.51 11.02 11.22
CA VAL A 182 -6.17 10.58 10.84
C VAL A 182 -6.23 9.15 10.29
N TYR A 183 -5.57 8.91 9.15
CA TYR A 183 -5.51 7.63 8.44
C TYR A 183 -4.07 7.27 8.09
N GLY A 184 -3.86 6.04 7.59
CA GLY A 184 -2.56 5.58 7.10
C GLY A 184 -1.73 4.90 8.18
N LEU A 185 -0.44 5.25 8.28
CA LEU A 185 0.58 4.61 9.12
C LEU A 185 0.92 3.17 8.70
N GLY A 186 0.73 2.86 7.41
CA GLY A 186 0.96 1.55 6.82
C GLY A 186 -0.27 0.66 6.80
N GLU A 187 -0.05 -0.65 6.65
CA GLU A 187 -1.10 -1.66 6.68
C GLU A 187 -1.50 -1.93 8.13
N ARG A 188 -2.63 -1.38 8.56
CA ARG A 188 -3.09 -1.48 9.94
C ARG A 188 -4.44 -2.19 10.02
N PHE A 189 -4.48 -3.29 10.75
CA PHE A 189 -5.67 -4.11 10.96
C PHE A 189 -6.56 -3.59 12.09
N THR A 190 -6.04 -2.72 12.95
CA THR A 190 -6.77 -1.95 13.96
C THR A 190 -7.79 -0.99 13.33
N PRO A 191 -8.69 -0.33 14.09
CA PRO A 191 -9.69 0.56 13.52
C PRO A 191 -9.13 1.52 12.48
N PHE A 192 -9.88 1.75 11.40
CA PHE A 192 -9.45 2.45 10.19
C PHE A 192 -9.01 3.90 10.49
N VAL A 193 -9.83 4.64 11.22
CA VAL A 193 -9.49 5.97 11.76
C VAL A 193 -8.56 5.79 12.95
N LYS A 194 -7.43 6.48 12.96
CA LYS A 194 -6.38 6.31 13.98
C LYS A 194 -6.59 7.13 15.25
N ASN A 195 -7.54 8.05 15.26
CA ASN A 195 -7.87 8.87 16.44
C ASN A 195 -8.14 7.99 17.67
N GLY A 196 -7.46 8.27 18.77
CA GLY A 196 -7.52 7.49 20.02
C GLY A 196 -6.53 6.32 20.09
N GLN A 197 -5.73 6.07 19.05
CA GLN A 197 -4.79 4.95 18.99
C GLN A 197 -3.35 5.38 19.31
N VAL A 198 -2.57 4.42 19.78
CA VAL A 198 -1.12 4.45 19.81
C VAL A 198 -0.62 3.52 18.71
N VAL A 199 0.25 4.00 17.86
CA VAL A 199 0.79 3.23 16.73
C VAL A 199 2.30 3.33 16.74
N GLU A 200 2.98 2.20 16.71
CA GLU A 200 4.44 2.13 16.59
C GLU A 200 4.82 1.60 15.20
N THR A 201 5.76 2.27 14.54
CA THR A 201 6.27 1.79 13.24
C THR A 201 7.36 0.76 13.48
N TRP A 202 6.96 -0.48 13.64
CA TRP A 202 7.84 -1.62 13.85
C TRP A 202 7.30 -2.82 13.08
N ASN A 203 8.09 -3.33 12.14
CA ASN A 203 7.68 -4.44 11.29
C ASN A 203 7.81 -5.76 12.02
N GLU A 204 6.70 -6.44 12.21
CA GLU A 204 6.64 -7.76 12.83
C GLU A 204 5.62 -8.66 12.15
N ASP A 205 5.84 -9.96 12.28
CA ASP A 205 4.91 -10.99 11.87
C ASP A 205 3.95 -11.34 13.03
N GLY A 206 2.70 -10.98 12.87
CA GLY A 206 1.67 -11.16 13.91
C GLY A 206 0.29 -11.52 13.35
N GLY A 207 0.20 -11.89 12.07
CA GLY A 207 -1.06 -12.09 11.38
C GLY A 207 -1.84 -10.78 11.19
N THR A 208 -3.14 -10.88 10.85
CA THR A 208 -3.98 -9.72 10.54
C THR A 208 -4.93 -9.33 11.68
N CYS A 209 -4.78 -9.92 12.87
CA CYS A 209 -5.74 -9.80 13.99
C CYS A 209 -5.24 -8.97 15.18
N SER A 210 -4.17 -8.18 15.01
CA SER A 210 -3.57 -7.38 16.09
C SER A 210 -3.08 -6.02 15.59
N GLU A 211 -2.45 -5.23 16.47
CA GLU A 211 -1.77 -3.98 16.11
C GLU A 211 -0.43 -4.21 15.37
N ILE A 212 0.09 -5.42 15.39
CA ILE A 212 1.32 -5.79 14.68
C ILE A 212 1.10 -5.71 13.18
N SER A 213 2.11 -5.23 12.46
CA SER A 213 2.04 -5.01 11.02
C SER A 213 3.32 -5.44 10.33
N TYR A 214 3.16 -6.06 9.16
CA TYR A 214 4.26 -6.37 8.24
C TYR A 214 4.78 -5.14 7.48
N LYS A 215 3.97 -4.05 7.43
CA LYS A 215 4.22 -2.86 6.61
C LYS A 215 3.95 -1.61 7.41
N SER A 216 4.96 -1.16 8.13
CA SER A 216 4.93 0.07 8.90
C SER A 216 5.45 1.23 8.07
N ILE A 217 4.60 2.22 7.81
CA ILE A 217 4.91 3.40 7.02
C ILE A 217 4.73 4.62 7.92
N PRO A 218 5.78 5.38 8.25
CA PRO A 218 5.69 6.56 9.12
C PRO A 218 5.08 7.76 8.39
N PHE A 219 3.94 7.55 7.72
CA PHE A 219 3.17 8.56 7.01
C PHE A 219 1.70 8.46 7.38
N TYR A 220 1.13 9.57 7.84
CA TYR A 220 -0.31 9.70 8.02
C TYR A 220 -0.89 10.78 7.11
N ILE A 221 -2.16 10.65 6.80
CA ILE A 221 -2.94 11.59 6.01
C ILE A 221 -4.24 11.94 6.77
N THR A 222 -4.76 13.15 6.56
CA THR A 222 -5.98 13.61 7.22
C THR A 222 -7.07 14.02 6.22
N ASN A 223 -8.33 14.03 6.68
CA ASN A 223 -9.46 14.59 5.91
C ASN A 223 -9.41 16.12 5.78
N ARG A 224 -8.31 16.76 6.22
CA ARG A 224 -8.04 18.21 6.03
C ARG A 224 -7.05 18.47 4.90
N ASN A 225 -6.75 17.45 4.07
CA ASN A 225 -5.95 17.54 2.86
C ASN A 225 -4.48 17.86 3.13
N TYR A 226 -3.92 17.26 4.15
CA TYR A 226 -2.48 17.21 4.35
C TYR A 226 -2.06 15.84 4.88
N GLY A 227 -0.78 15.53 4.71
CA GLY A 227 -0.14 14.39 5.31
C GLY A 227 1.17 14.77 5.97
N VAL A 228 1.67 13.90 6.84
CA VAL A 228 2.98 14.08 7.48
C VAL A 228 3.78 12.80 7.37
N LEU A 229 4.96 12.90 6.76
CA LEU A 229 5.98 11.85 6.74
C LEU A 229 7.00 12.14 7.83
N VAL A 230 7.24 11.19 8.71
CA VAL A 230 8.42 11.20 9.60
C VAL A 230 9.54 10.43 8.91
N ASN A 231 10.63 11.13 8.56
CA ASN A 231 11.74 10.57 7.79
C ASN A 231 12.74 9.86 8.71
N ASP A 232 12.27 8.84 9.40
CA ASP A 232 13.08 7.95 10.24
C ASP A 232 12.68 6.50 9.96
N SER A 233 13.65 5.68 9.61
CA SER A 233 13.44 4.25 9.33
C SER A 233 13.39 3.38 10.58
N GLY A 234 13.71 3.94 11.75
CA GLY A 234 13.60 3.28 13.04
C GLY A 234 12.18 3.30 13.62
N PRO A 235 12.04 3.00 14.91
CA PRO A 235 10.76 3.03 15.58
C PRO A 235 10.28 4.48 15.74
N VAL A 236 9.18 4.82 15.10
CA VAL A 236 8.43 6.07 15.34
C VAL A 236 7.19 5.73 16.15
N SER A 237 7.03 6.34 17.30
CA SER A 237 5.85 6.18 18.15
C SER A 237 4.86 7.32 17.88
N TYR A 238 3.62 6.94 17.53
CA TYR A 238 2.53 7.88 17.30
C TYR A 238 1.48 7.76 18.40
N GLU A 239 1.17 8.86 19.05
CA GLU A 239 0.04 9.04 19.95
C GLU A 239 -1.01 9.91 19.24
N VAL A 240 -1.94 9.25 18.55
CA VAL A 240 -3.00 9.92 17.80
C VAL A 240 -4.18 10.19 18.73
N CYS A 241 -4.39 11.42 19.14
CA CYS A 241 -5.45 11.80 20.11
C CYS A 241 -5.43 10.97 21.41
N SER A 242 -4.30 10.38 21.77
CA SER A 242 -4.23 9.44 22.90
C SER A 242 -3.39 9.93 24.08
N GLU A 243 -2.46 10.85 23.90
CA GLU A 243 -1.80 11.59 24.96
C GLU A 243 -2.40 12.99 25.11
N GLN A 244 -2.51 13.72 24.00
CA GLN A 244 -3.26 14.96 23.84
C GLN A 244 -4.40 14.73 22.87
N VAL A 245 -5.64 14.91 23.29
CA VAL A 245 -6.83 14.50 22.51
C VAL A 245 -7.07 15.33 21.25
N THR A 246 -6.39 16.44 21.10
CA THR A 246 -6.46 17.33 19.93
C THR A 246 -5.18 17.34 19.11
N ARG A 247 -4.33 16.30 19.27
CA ARG A 247 -3.02 16.28 18.61
C ARG A 247 -2.63 14.90 18.10
N VAL A 248 -1.85 14.90 17.03
CA VAL A 248 -0.96 13.80 16.67
C VAL A 248 0.40 14.11 17.26
N GLN A 249 0.85 13.31 18.20
CA GLN A 249 2.22 13.33 18.69
C GLN A 249 3.01 12.22 17.99
N PHE A 250 4.20 12.53 17.51
CA PHE A 250 5.16 11.53 17.09
C PHE A 250 6.52 11.78 17.71
N SER A 251 7.22 10.69 18.02
CA SER A 251 8.54 10.74 18.68
C SER A 251 9.47 9.66 18.14
N VAL A 252 10.75 10.00 18.09
CA VAL A 252 11.83 9.13 17.63
C VAL A 252 12.94 9.09 18.69
N PRO A 253 13.64 7.94 18.87
CA PRO A 253 14.82 7.86 19.71
C PRO A 253 15.98 8.65 19.09
N GLY A 254 16.76 9.35 19.92
CA GLY A 254 17.98 10.06 19.52
C GLY A 254 17.84 11.56 19.58
N GLU A 255 18.73 12.24 18.85
CA GLU A 255 18.97 13.68 18.95
C GLU A 255 18.51 14.46 17.71
N LYS A 256 17.90 13.80 16.72
CA LYS A 256 17.39 14.36 15.49
C LYS A 256 15.94 13.92 15.28
N ILE A 257 15.10 14.82 14.78
CA ILE A 257 13.83 14.49 14.16
C ILE A 257 13.72 15.18 12.80
N ASP A 258 13.23 14.44 11.82
CA ASP A 258 13.07 14.90 10.45
C ASP A 258 11.64 14.55 10.00
N PHE A 259 10.89 15.57 9.63
CA PHE A 259 9.51 15.35 9.19
C PHE A 259 9.13 16.32 8.06
N MET A 260 8.16 15.90 7.27
CA MET A 260 7.69 16.62 6.09
C MET A 260 6.18 16.76 6.12
N VAL A 261 5.71 18.00 5.99
CA VAL A 261 4.28 18.29 5.81
C VAL A 261 3.99 18.40 4.32
N VAL A 262 3.08 17.55 3.85
CA VAL A 262 2.65 17.42 2.46
C VAL A 262 1.26 18.02 2.31
N GLY A 263 1.12 19.12 1.56
CA GLY A 263 -0.16 19.77 1.32
C GLY A 263 -0.81 19.33 0.00
N GLY A 264 -2.13 19.51 -0.11
CA GLY A 264 -2.91 19.28 -1.33
C GLY A 264 -4.24 20.02 -1.30
N GLU A 265 -4.92 20.15 -2.45
CA GLU A 265 -6.30 20.65 -2.53
C GLU A 265 -7.28 19.62 -1.98
N GLU A 266 -7.01 18.33 -2.30
CA GLU A 266 -7.73 17.18 -1.80
C GLU A 266 -6.75 16.06 -1.35
N MET A 267 -7.26 15.02 -0.70
CA MET A 267 -6.42 13.90 -0.23
C MET A 267 -5.70 13.18 -1.39
N LYS A 268 -6.26 13.16 -2.59
CA LYS A 268 -5.60 12.58 -3.78
C LYS A 268 -4.35 13.36 -4.16
N ASP A 269 -4.37 14.70 -4.08
CA ASP A 269 -3.19 15.53 -4.33
C ASP A 269 -2.10 15.28 -3.29
N VAL A 270 -2.48 15.09 -2.02
CA VAL A 270 -1.54 14.73 -0.94
C VAL A 270 -0.82 13.43 -1.27
N LEU A 271 -1.55 12.38 -1.69
CA LEU A 271 -0.93 11.12 -2.12
C LEU A 271 -0.07 11.30 -3.38
N THR A 272 -0.50 12.16 -4.30
CA THR A 272 0.26 12.50 -5.50
C THR A 272 1.58 13.18 -5.14
N ASN A 273 1.57 14.16 -4.27
CA ASN A 273 2.78 14.86 -3.81
C ASN A 273 3.67 13.92 -2.98
N TYR A 274 3.11 13.15 -2.06
CA TYR A 274 3.83 12.17 -1.24
C TYR A 274 4.55 11.13 -2.10
N THR A 275 3.87 10.53 -3.07
CA THR A 275 4.48 9.51 -3.92
C THR A 275 5.39 10.09 -5.01
N ALA A 276 5.29 11.38 -5.35
CA ALA A 276 6.33 12.06 -6.13
C ALA A 276 7.67 12.08 -5.40
N LEU A 277 7.62 12.27 -4.08
CA LEU A 277 8.80 12.26 -3.22
C LEU A 277 9.34 10.84 -2.95
N THR A 278 8.46 9.91 -2.57
CA THR A 278 8.87 8.59 -2.07
C THR A 278 8.93 7.52 -3.17
N GLY A 279 8.50 7.84 -4.36
CA GLY A 279 8.44 6.97 -5.55
C GLY A 279 7.01 6.56 -5.90
N ARG A 280 6.67 6.66 -7.19
CA ARG A 280 5.40 6.17 -7.74
C ARG A 280 5.37 4.64 -7.69
N PRO A 281 4.20 4.03 -7.44
CA PRO A 281 4.04 2.60 -7.69
C PRO A 281 4.42 2.25 -9.13
N ALA A 282 5.28 1.26 -9.35
CA ALA A 282 5.52 0.77 -10.70
C ALA A 282 4.23 0.17 -11.26
N LEU A 283 4.06 0.19 -12.59
CA LEU A 283 2.90 -0.45 -13.23
C LEU A 283 3.13 -1.97 -13.29
N PRO A 284 2.34 -2.80 -12.59
CA PRO A 284 2.43 -4.24 -12.75
C PRO A 284 1.93 -4.64 -14.14
N PRO A 285 2.53 -5.65 -14.80
CA PRO A 285 2.04 -6.16 -16.08
C PRO A 285 0.57 -6.62 -16.00
N ALA A 286 -0.19 -6.44 -17.06
CA ALA A 286 -1.63 -6.77 -17.09
C ALA A 286 -1.94 -8.22 -16.68
N TRP A 287 -1.07 -9.19 -17.03
CA TRP A 287 -1.24 -10.58 -16.63
C TRP A 287 -1.28 -10.81 -15.12
N THR A 288 -0.68 -9.91 -14.32
CA THR A 288 -0.64 -10.04 -12.84
C THR A 288 -2.02 -9.85 -12.19
N PHE A 289 -2.92 -9.15 -12.86
CA PHE A 289 -4.29 -8.90 -12.38
C PHE A 289 -5.20 -10.14 -12.48
N GLY A 290 -4.79 -11.16 -13.20
CA GLY A 290 -5.52 -12.42 -13.32
C GLY A 290 -5.57 -13.21 -12.01
N LEU A 291 -6.19 -14.39 -12.06
CA LEU A 291 -6.26 -15.31 -10.92
C LEU A 291 -4.92 -16.02 -10.73
N TRP A 292 -4.42 -16.02 -9.49
CA TRP A 292 -3.27 -16.77 -9.03
C TRP A 292 -3.71 -17.98 -8.20
N LEU A 293 -3.12 -19.14 -8.46
CA LEU A 293 -3.26 -20.32 -7.61
C LEU A 293 -1.90 -20.73 -7.08
N THR A 294 -1.83 -21.10 -5.81
CA THR A 294 -0.59 -21.54 -5.18
C THR A 294 -0.64 -23.01 -4.79
N SER A 295 0.52 -23.58 -4.54
CA SER A 295 0.66 -24.88 -3.90
C SER A 295 0.29 -24.88 -2.42
N SER A 296 -0.01 -23.71 -1.83
CA SER A 296 -0.08 -23.46 -0.39
C SER A 296 1.26 -23.63 0.35
N PHE A 297 1.34 -23.15 1.62
CA PHE A 297 2.62 -22.98 2.32
C PHE A 297 3.21 -24.32 2.80
N THR A 298 2.49 -25.05 3.66
CA THR A 298 3.00 -26.29 4.29
C THR A 298 2.33 -27.56 3.78
N THR A 299 2.00 -27.61 2.52
CA THR A 299 1.41 -28.78 1.86
C THR A 299 2.47 -29.65 1.18
N LYS A 300 2.17 -30.90 0.96
CA LYS A 300 2.99 -31.79 0.13
C LYS A 300 2.55 -31.69 -1.32
N TYR A 301 3.46 -31.39 -2.21
CA TYR A 301 3.18 -31.32 -3.63
C TYR A 301 4.41 -31.69 -4.46
N ASP A 302 4.15 -32.26 -5.61
CA ASP A 302 5.10 -32.65 -6.63
C ASP A 302 4.60 -32.23 -8.02
N GLU A 303 5.31 -32.64 -9.05
CA GLU A 303 4.92 -32.35 -10.44
C GLU A 303 3.49 -32.81 -10.76
N GLU A 304 3.11 -34.04 -10.36
CA GLU A 304 1.79 -34.61 -10.62
C GLU A 304 0.68 -33.81 -9.92
N THR A 305 0.88 -33.49 -8.66
CA THR A 305 -0.04 -32.66 -7.86
C THR A 305 -0.27 -31.29 -8.49
N VAL A 306 0.80 -30.60 -8.86
CA VAL A 306 0.72 -29.27 -9.50
C VAL A 306 0.00 -29.36 -10.83
N MET A 307 0.36 -30.31 -11.68
CA MET A 307 -0.32 -30.49 -12.97
C MET A 307 -1.77 -30.90 -12.81
N GLY A 308 -2.11 -31.67 -11.76
CA GLY A 308 -3.48 -31.99 -11.38
C GLY A 308 -4.31 -30.75 -11.05
N PHE A 309 -3.74 -29.78 -10.35
CA PHE A 309 -4.41 -28.51 -10.09
C PHE A 309 -4.61 -27.68 -11.36
N VAL A 310 -3.57 -27.54 -12.16
CA VAL A 310 -3.63 -26.76 -13.41
C VAL A 310 -4.64 -27.36 -14.40
N ASN A 311 -4.60 -28.67 -14.57
CA ASN A 311 -5.57 -29.38 -15.43
C ASN A 311 -6.98 -29.33 -14.84
N GLY A 312 -7.14 -29.49 -13.53
CA GLY A 312 -8.42 -29.41 -12.85
C GLY A 312 -9.10 -28.03 -12.99
N MET A 313 -8.33 -26.93 -12.99
CA MET A 313 -8.84 -25.58 -13.29
C MET A 313 -9.31 -25.50 -14.74
N ALA A 314 -8.51 -25.98 -15.69
CA ALA A 314 -8.85 -25.98 -17.12
C ALA A 314 -10.10 -26.84 -17.44
N GLU A 315 -10.19 -28.05 -16.88
CA GLU A 315 -11.35 -28.93 -17.04
C GLU A 315 -12.65 -28.29 -16.55
N ARG A 316 -12.56 -27.50 -15.50
CA ARG A 316 -13.70 -26.77 -14.92
C ARG A 316 -13.89 -25.39 -15.54
N LYS A 317 -13.12 -25.06 -16.58
CA LYS A 317 -13.17 -23.78 -17.31
C LYS A 317 -13.03 -22.57 -16.38
N ILE A 318 -12.13 -22.66 -15.39
CA ILE A 318 -11.79 -21.55 -14.51
C ILE A 318 -10.57 -20.86 -15.09
N PRO A 319 -10.64 -19.58 -15.49
CA PRO A 319 -9.48 -18.83 -15.97
C PRO A 319 -8.39 -18.79 -14.89
N LEU A 320 -7.23 -19.36 -15.17
CA LEU A 320 -6.06 -19.36 -14.29
C LEU A 320 -4.89 -18.75 -15.05
N HIS A 321 -4.14 -17.81 -14.44
CA HIS A 321 -3.14 -17.03 -15.15
C HIS A 321 -1.74 -17.16 -14.55
N VAL A 322 -1.65 -17.39 -13.24
CA VAL A 322 -0.36 -17.54 -12.55
C VAL A 322 -0.40 -18.76 -11.64
N PHE A 323 0.62 -19.58 -11.71
CA PHE A 323 0.85 -20.62 -10.70
C PHE A 323 2.03 -20.22 -9.81
N HIS A 324 1.83 -20.28 -8.52
CA HIS A 324 2.81 -19.91 -7.52
C HIS A 324 3.25 -21.16 -6.73
N PHE A 325 4.50 -21.54 -6.87
CA PHE A 325 5.16 -22.55 -6.06
C PHE A 325 5.59 -21.92 -4.74
N ASP A 326 5.08 -22.41 -3.62
CA ASP A 326 5.50 -21.96 -2.30
C ASP A 326 6.74 -22.73 -1.80
N CYS A 327 7.19 -22.54 -0.57
CA CYS A 327 8.55 -22.84 -0.10
C CYS A 327 9.06 -24.26 -0.40
N TYR A 328 8.19 -25.27 -0.50
CA TYR A 328 8.58 -26.67 -0.77
C TYR A 328 8.88 -26.97 -2.26
N TRP A 329 8.99 -25.96 -3.13
CA TRP A 329 9.66 -26.16 -4.42
C TRP A 329 11.15 -26.45 -4.23
N MET A 330 11.72 -25.97 -3.10
CA MET A 330 13.04 -26.31 -2.63
C MET A 330 12.99 -27.52 -1.68
N LYS A 331 14.09 -28.19 -1.52
CA LYS A 331 14.19 -29.32 -0.62
C LYS A 331 14.00 -28.90 0.83
N GLU A 332 13.20 -29.65 1.55
CA GLU A 332 12.90 -29.44 2.96
C GLU A 332 14.16 -29.25 3.83
N ASN A 333 14.14 -28.22 4.67
CA ASN A 333 15.23 -27.77 5.53
C ASN A 333 16.49 -27.22 4.80
N GLU A 334 16.54 -27.24 3.48
CA GLU A 334 17.56 -26.55 2.68
C GLU A 334 17.08 -25.17 2.22
N TRP A 335 16.39 -24.42 3.09
CA TRP A 335 15.73 -23.16 2.79
C TRP A 335 16.68 -22.16 2.12
N CYS A 336 16.20 -21.64 1.03
CA CYS A 336 16.90 -20.74 0.14
C CYS A 336 18.22 -21.32 -0.40
N ASN A 337 18.16 -22.58 -0.84
CA ASN A 337 19.20 -23.16 -1.69
C ASN A 337 19.07 -22.74 -3.16
N PHE A 338 17.91 -22.16 -3.53
CA PHE A 338 17.56 -21.70 -4.89
C PHE A 338 17.66 -22.79 -5.95
N ASP A 339 17.43 -24.02 -5.55
CA ASP A 339 17.38 -25.19 -6.43
C ASP A 339 16.07 -25.96 -6.22
N TRP A 340 15.51 -26.45 -7.32
CA TRP A 340 14.33 -27.30 -7.29
C TRP A 340 14.64 -28.66 -6.65
N ASP A 341 13.72 -29.14 -5.81
CA ASP A 341 13.82 -30.48 -5.27
C ASP A 341 13.65 -31.50 -6.40
N GLN A 342 14.75 -32.13 -6.81
CA GLN A 342 14.78 -33.09 -7.91
C GLN A 342 13.97 -34.36 -7.62
N ALA A 343 13.66 -34.66 -6.37
CA ALA A 343 12.79 -35.79 -6.01
C ALA A 343 11.31 -35.49 -6.30
N MET A 344 10.92 -34.22 -6.16
CA MET A 344 9.55 -33.77 -6.40
C MET A 344 9.36 -33.24 -7.84
N PHE A 345 10.40 -32.67 -8.45
CA PHE A 345 10.40 -32.03 -9.76
C PHE A 345 11.56 -32.52 -10.61
N PRO A 346 11.51 -33.79 -11.10
CA PRO A 346 12.64 -34.41 -11.80
C PRO A 346 12.98 -33.75 -13.13
N ASP A 347 11.98 -33.16 -13.83
CA ASP A 347 12.19 -32.40 -15.07
C ASP A 347 11.41 -31.07 -15.04
N ILE A 348 11.80 -30.22 -14.11
CA ILE A 348 11.14 -28.92 -13.91
C ILE A 348 11.17 -28.02 -15.14
N VAL A 349 12.25 -28.05 -15.94
CA VAL A 349 12.34 -27.21 -17.12
C VAL A 349 11.28 -27.60 -18.16
N HIS A 350 11.03 -28.88 -18.34
CA HIS A 350 9.94 -29.37 -19.18
C HIS A 350 8.57 -28.98 -18.60
N GLN A 351 8.36 -29.22 -17.29
CA GLN A 351 7.11 -28.89 -16.64
C GLN A 351 6.78 -27.40 -16.78
N LEU A 352 7.73 -26.49 -16.49
CA LEU A 352 7.52 -25.06 -16.63
C LEU A 352 7.23 -24.67 -18.08
N LYS A 353 7.86 -25.32 -19.05
CA LYS A 353 7.58 -25.10 -20.46
C LYS A 353 6.15 -25.48 -20.82
N VAL A 354 5.67 -26.65 -20.39
CA VAL A 354 4.27 -27.10 -20.58
C VAL A 354 3.30 -26.13 -19.93
N MET A 355 3.55 -25.72 -18.70
CA MET A 355 2.69 -24.75 -17.99
C MET A 355 2.61 -23.39 -18.73
N LYS A 356 3.69 -22.94 -19.30
CA LYS A 356 3.77 -21.65 -20.00
C LYS A 356 3.22 -21.71 -21.44
N GLU A 357 3.65 -22.71 -22.23
CA GLU A 357 3.32 -22.77 -23.64
C GLU A 357 1.96 -23.43 -23.92
N GLU A 358 1.58 -24.46 -23.16
CA GLU A 358 0.34 -25.18 -23.38
C GLU A 358 -0.82 -24.67 -22.49
N LYS A 359 -0.50 -24.17 -21.27
CA LYS A 359 -1.52 -23.69 -20.33
C LYS A 359 -1.55 -22.16 -20.22
N ASN A 360 -0.66 -21.46 -20.93
CA ASN A 360 -0.55 -19.99 -20.90
C ASN A 360 -0.40 -19.39 -19.50
N LEU A 361 0.37 -20.05 -18.61
CA LEU A 361 0.57 -19.61 -17.24
C LEU A 361 1.87 -18.81 -17.09
N LYS A 362 1.87 -17.88 -16.17
CA LYS A 362 3.07 -17.27 -15.58
C LYS A 362 3.45 -18.02 -14.31
N ILE A 363 4.74 -18.00 -13.99
CA ILE A 363 5.31 -18.79 -12.90
C ILE A 363 5.88 -17.87 -11.83
N CYS A 364 5.36 -18.01 -10.61
CA CYS A 364 5.89 -17.38 -9.42
C CYS A 364 6.55 -18.42 -8.51
N VAL A 365 7.67 -18.08 -7.87
CA VAL A 365 8.26 -18.93 -6.83
C VAL A 365 8.52 -18.14 -5.57
N TRP A 366 8.30 -18.79 -4.43
CA TRP A 366 8.60 -18.26 -3.10
C TRP A 366 10.10 -18.17 -2.88
N ILE A 367 10.56 -17.08 -2.31
CA ILE A 367 11.93 -16.88 -1.84
C ILE A 367 11.92 -16.15 -0.49
N ASN A 368 13.05 -16.25 0.22
CA ASN A 368 13.25 -15.62 1.52
C ASN A 368 14.67 -15.07 1.61
N SER A 369 14.88 -14.05 2.44
CA SER A 369 16.20 -13.48 2.74
C SER A 369 17.01 -14.28 3.75
N TYR A 370 16.44 -15.31 4.35
CA TYR A 370 17.11 -16.23 5.28
C TYR A 370 17.67 -17.45 4.53
N ILE A 371 18.87 -17.89 4.91
CA ILE A 371 19.52 -19.08 4.37
C ILE A 371 19.62 -20.13 5.46
N GLY A 372 19.00 -21.30 5.25
CA GLY A 372 19.05 -22.41 6.20
C GLY A 372 20.44 -23.01 6.32
N GLN A 373 20.91 -23.33 7.53
CA GLN A 373 22.26 -23.90 7.74
C GLN A 373 22.48 -25.25 7.04
N LYS A 374 21.41 -25.98 6.70
CA LYS A 374 21.48 -27.23 5.92
C LYS A 374 21.60 -26.94 4.41
N SER A 375 21.25 -25.73 3.96
CA SER A 375 21.44 -25.33 2.58
C SER A 375 22.92 -25.35 2.20
N PRO A 376 23.28 -25.84 1.01
CA PRO A 376 24.66 -25.77 0.51
C PRO A 376 25.21 -24.34 0.47
N LEU A 377 24.33 -23.37 0.29
CA LEU A 377 24.68 -21.96 0.21
C LEU A 377 25.03 -21.31 1.55
N PHE A 378 24.67 -21.92 2.68
CA PHE A 378 24.98 -21.36 4.00
C PHE A 378 26.48 -21.30 4.25
N LYS A 379 27.19 -22.39 3.94
CA LYS A 379 28.65 -22.44 4.09
C LYS A 379 29.33 -21.41 3.21
N GLU A 380 28.93 -21.34 1.94
CA GLU A 380 29.44 -20.35 0.98
C GLU A 380 29.23 -18.92 1.50
N ALA A 381 27.99 -18.57 1.88
CA ALA A 381 27.62 -17.24 2.35
C ALA A 381 28.35 -16.86 3.65
N LYS A 382 28.55 -17.84 4.57
CA LYS A 382 29.31 -17.62 5.80
C LYS A 382 30.78 -17.33 5.51
N GLU A 383 31.44 -18.14 4.67
CA GLU A 383 32.86 -17.98 4.32
C GLU A 383 33.11 -16.66 3.58
N LEU A 384 32.20 -16.23 2.73
CA LEU A 384 32.26 -14.96 2.01
C LEU A 384 31.85 -13.73 2.86
N GLY A 385 31.32 -13.94 4.07
CA GLY A 385 30.88 -12.87 4.95
C GLY A 385 29.60 -12.19 4.48
N TYR A 386 28.68 -12.92 3.84
CA TYR A 386 27.44 -12.40 3.27
C TYR A 386 26.23 -12.50 4.22
N LEU A 387 26.42 -13.13 5.39
CA LEU A 387 25.39 -13.23 6.43
C LEU A 387 25.63 -12.21 7.54
N LEU A 388 24.54 -11.70 8.12
CA LEU A 388 24.61 -10.81 9.27
C LEU A 388 25.35 -11.47 10.43
N LYS A 389 26.13 -10.66 11.14
CA LYS A 389 26.97 -11.10 12.26
C LYS A 389 26.54 -10.43 13.56
N LYS A 390 26.70 -11.17 14.65
CA LYS A 390 26.67 -10.60 15.99
C LYS A 390 27.93 -9.74 16.24
N PRO A 391 27.94 -8.88 17.27
CA PRO A 391 29.13 -8.08 17.61
C PRO A 391 30.41 -8.90 17.91
N ASN A 392 30.24 -10.15 18.32
CA ASN A 392 31.39 -11.05 18.56
C ASN A 392 31.94 -11.72 17.26
N GLY A 393 31.32 -11.42 16.10
CA GLY A 393 31.72 -11.96 14.79
C GLY A 393 31.06 -13.27 14.37
N ASP A 394 30.27 -13.90 15.23
CA ASP A 394 29.49 -15.08 14.88
C ASP A 394 28.33 -14.71 13.92
N VAL A 395 27.94 -15.64 13.06
CA VAL A 395 26.74 -15.47 12.25
C VAL A 395 25.51 -15.40 13.17
N TRP A 396 24.66 -14.39 12.97
CA TRP A 396 23.37 -14.33 13.65
C TRP A 396 22.46 -15.47 13.18
N GLN A 397 21.68 -16.07 14.09
CA GLN A 397 20.90 -17.27 13.83
C GLN A 397 19.47 -17.14 14.37
N TRP A 398 18.53 -17.75 13.67
CA TRP A 398 17.12 -17.73 13.96
C TRP A 398 16.51 -19.14 13.82
N ASP A 399 15.60 -19.54 14.71
CA ASP A 399 14.90 -20.83 14.69
C ASP A 399 13.37 -20.69 14.63
N LEU A 400 12.84 -19.48 14.71
CA LEU A 400 11.40 -19.25 14.63
C LEU A 400 10.94 -19.48 13.17
N TRP A 401 9.84 -20.16 12.99
CA TRP A 401 9.22 -20.58 11.71
C TRP A 401 10.03 -21.61 10.90
N GLN A 402 11.30 -21.41 10.72
CA GLN A 402 12.20 -22.32 9.99
C GLN A 402 13.53 -22.41 10.73
N ALA A 403 14.00 -23.63 11.01
CA ALA A 403 15.14 -23.84 11.89
C ALA A 403 16.50 -23.52 11.23
N GLY A 404 17.42 -22.96 12.02
CA GLY A 404 18.82 -22.80 11.66
C GLY A 404 19.09 -21.80 10.54
N MET A 405 18.39 -20.70 10.52
CA MET A 405 18.51 -19.71 9.44
C MET A 405 19.47 -18.57 9.81
N GLY A 406 20.43 -18.25 8.92
CA GLY A 406 21.17 -16.99 8.90
C GLY A 406 20.53 -15.99 7.94
N LEU A 407 20.72 -14.70 8.17
CA LEU A 407 20.10 -13.63 7.41
C LEU A 407 21.12 -12.96 6.49
N VAL A 408 20.75 -12.76 5.22
CA VAL A 408 21.63 -12.11 4.23
C VAL A 408 21.81 -10.63 4.56
N ASP A 409 23.06 -10.14 4.51
CA ASP A 409 23.37 -8.72 4.68
C ASP A 409 23.33 -7.99 3.33
N PHE A 410 22.19 -7.38 3.00
CA PHE A 410 22.02 -6.60 1.76
C PHE A 410 22.75 -5.25 1.77
N THR A 411 23.42 -4.85 2.84
CA THR A 411 24.33 -3.71 2.82
C THR A 411 25.70 -4.09 2.24
N ASN A 412 25.98 -5.38 2.11
CA ASN A 412 27.19 -5.89 1.48
C ASN A 412 26.98 -6.04 -0.04
N PRO A 413 27.70 -5.27 -0.89
CA PRO A 413 27.56 -5.35 -2.34
C PRO A 413 27.84 -6.75 -2.93
N GLY A 414 28.74 -7.51 -2.26
CA GLY A 414 29.04 -8.91 -2.64
C GLY A 414 27.85 -9.82 -2.41
N ALA A 415 27.18 -9.69 -1.26
CA ALA A 415 25.98 -10.43 -0.91
C ALA A 415 24.81 -10.08 -1.84
N TRP A 416 24.64 -8.80 -2.16
CA TRP A 416 23.63 -8.29 -3.10
C TRP A 416 23.76 -8.98 -4.47
N LYS A 417 24.95 -8.90 -5.07
CA LYS A 417 25.21 -9.53 -6.36
C LYS A 417 25.06 -11.06 -6.31
N TRP A 418 25.58 -11.69 -5.27
CA TRP A 418 25.48 -13.13 -5.05
C TRP A 418 24.03 -13.61 -4.99
N TYR A 419 23.17 -12.90 -4.27
CA TYR A 419 21.74 -13.19 -4.16
C TYR A 419 21.05 -13.03 -5.52
N GLN A 420 21.32 -11.94 -6.22
CA GLN A 420 20.78 -11.69 -7.57
C GLN A 420 21.20 -12.78 -8.57
N ASP A 421 22.44 -13.29 -8.50
CA ASP A 421 22.91 -14.34 -9.40
C ASP A 421 22.12 -15.67 -9.21
N LYS A 422 21.66 -15.98 -8.01
CA LYS A 422 20.76 -17.13 -7.77
C LYS A 422 19.39 -16.91 -8.43
N LEU A 423 18.85 -15.71 -8.36
CA LEU A 423 17.57 -15.38 -9.00
C LEU A 423 17.66 -15.39 -10.53
N ARG A 424 18.76 -14.90 -11.11
CA ARG A 424 18.99 -14.97 -12.56
C ARG A 424 18.98 -16.41 -13.08
N LYS A 425 19.46 -17.38 -12.29
CA LYS A 425 19.38 -18.80 -12.62
C LYS A 425 17.92 -19.25 -12.76
N LEU A 426 17.06 -18.90 -11.82
CA LEU A 426 15.64 -19.28 -11.81
C LEU A 426 14.87 -18.62 -12.98
N LEU A 427 15.14 -17.34 -13.27
CA LEU A 427 14.55 -16.64 -14.42
C LEU A 427 14.90 -17.32 -15.74
N LYS A 428 16.16 -17.78 -15.92
CA LYS A 428 16.60 -18.54 -17.09
C LYS A 428 15.91 -19.90 -17.23
N GLN A 429 15.47 -20.50 -16.11
CA GLN A 429 14.72 -21.76 -16.12
C GLN A 429 13.24 -21.59 -16.49
N GLY A 430 12.73 -20.35 -16.52
CA GLY A 430 11.34 -20.06 -16.92
C GLY A 430 10.48 -19.41 -15.85
N VAL A 431 11.03 -19.08 -14.68
CA VAL A 431 10.31 -18.31 -13.62
C VAL A 431 10.02 -16.90 -14.14
N ASP A 432 8.85 -16.34 -13.81
CA ASP A 432 8.42 -15.03 -14.29
C ASP A 432 8.46 -13.96 -13.19
N CYS A 433 8.22 -14.33 -11.93
CA CYS A 433 8.23 -13.42 -10.80
C CYS A 433 8.56 -14.14 -9.48
N PHE A 434 8.77 -13.38 -8.41
CA PHE A 434 9.10 -13.90 -7.08
C PHE A 434 8.11 -13.41 -6.03
N LYS A 435 7.73 -14.31 -5.10
CA LYS A 435 7.14 -13.93 -3.81
C LYS A 435 8.28 -13.73 -2.83
N THR A 436 8.54 -12.47 -2.43
CA THR A 436 9.47 -12.15 -1.34
C THR A 436 8.74 -12.25 -0.01
N ASP A 437 8.94 -13.37 0.66
CA ASP A 437 8.34 -13.61 1.96
C ASP A 437 9.25 -13.13 3.09
N PHE A 438 8.68 -12.88 4.28
CA PHE A 438 9.35 -12.31 5.43
C PHE A 438 9.94 -10.90 5.16
N GLY A 439 11.10 -10.57 5.78
CA GLY A 439 11.73 -9.25 5.69
C GLY A 439 11.33 -8.31 6.84
N GLU A 440 10.46 -8.76 7.73
CA GLU A 440 10.19 -8.18 9.05
C GLU A 440 10.90 -8.99 10.14
N ARG A 441 10.79 -8.60 11.41
CA ARG A 441 11.49 -9.21 12.56
C ARG A 441 13.00 -9.24 12.39
N ILE A 442 13.57 -8.20 11.78
CA ILE A 442 15.01 -8.11 11.57
C ILE A 442 15.72 -7.82 12.89
N PRO A 443 16.81 -8.53 13.21
CA PRO A 443 17.50 -8.38 14.50
C PRO A 443 18.16 -7.01 14.65
N THR A 444 18.23 -6.55 15.89
CA THR A 444 18.93 -5.31 16.26
C THR A 444 20.25 -5.53 17.02
N ASP A 445 20.56 -6.78 17.37
CA ASP A 445 21.80 -7.22 18.03
C ASP A 445 22.87 -7.70 17.01
N VAL A 446 22.95 -7.03 15.89
CA VAL A 446 23.81 -7.37 14.74
C VAL A 446 24.68 -6.20 14.31
N VAL A 447 25.67 -6.52 13.47
CA VAL A 447 26.53 -5.55 12.80
C VAL A 447 26.35 -5.71 11.29
N TYR A 448 26.02 -4.63 10.64
CA TYR A 448 25.92 -4.55 9.18
C TYR A 448 27.29 -4.25 8.55
N TYR A 449 27.50 -4.76 7.34
CA TYR A 449 28.75 -4.57 6.59
C TYR A 449 29.11 -3.10 6.42
N ASP A 450 28.15 -2.25 6.20
CA ASP A 450 28.33 -0.83 5.95
C ASP A 450 28.33 0.05 7.23
N GLY A 451 28.18 -0.58 8.40
CA GLY A 451 28.13 0.10 9.70
C GLY A 451 26.82 0.80 10.03
N SER A 452 25.74 0.52 9.29
CA SER A 452 24.41 1.08 9.55
C SER A 452 23.85 0.70 10.92
N ASP A 453 23.09 1.61 11.52
CA ASP A 453 22.40 1.43 12.81
C ASP A 453 21.40 0.26 12.73
N PRO A 454 21.59 -0.83 13.48
CA PRO A 454 20.70 -1.99 13.41
C PRO A 454 19.28 -1.69 13.89
N LEU A 455 19.07 -0.73 14.79
CA LEU A 455 17.73 -0.34 15.22
C LEU A 455 16.92 0.26 14.06
N ARG A 456 17.56 1.09 13.23
CA ARG A 456 16.91 1.69 12.05
C ARG A 456 16.86 0.73 10.87
N MET A 457 17.83 -0.16 10.77
CA MET A 457 17.82 -1.23 9.76
C MET A 457 16.68 -2.21 9.95
N HIS A 458 16.09 -2.35 11.14
CA HIS A 458 14.97 -3.26 11.39
C HIS A 458 13.83 -3.08 10.37
N ASN A 459 13.36 -1.85 10.18
CA ASN A 459 12.32 -1.58 9.17
C ASN A 459 12.90 -1.36 7.77
N TYR A 460 14.13 -0.85 7.64
CA TYR A 460 14.70 -0.52 6.34
C TYR A 460 15.18 -1.74 5.54
N TYR A 461 15.50 -2.82 6.22
CA TYR A 461 15.97 -4.07 5.61
C TYR A 461 15.02 -4.58 4.51
N THR A 462 13.72 -4.53 4.75
CA THR A 462 12.73 -4.98 3.76
C THR A 462 12.82 -4.20 2.45
N TYR A 463 13.13 -2.90 2.52
CA TYR A 463 13.36 -2.07 1.33
C TYR A 463 14.56 -2.59 0.52
N LEU A 464 15.68 -2.85 1.16
CA LEU A 464 16.88 -3.38 0.50
C LEU A 464 16.64 -4.77 -0.10
N TYR A 465 15.99 -5.65 0.66
CA TYR A 465 15.64 -6.99 0.19
C TYR A 465 14.75 -6.95 -1.07
N ASN A 466 13.65 -6.23 -1.02
CA ASN A 466 12.74 -6.12 -2.16
C ASN A 466 13.38 -5.41 -3.36
N LYS A 467 14.19 -4.37 -3.13
CA LYS A 467 14.94 -3.68 -4.17
C LYS A 467 15.94 -4.60 -4.86
N CYS A 468 16.66 -5.42 -4.10
CA CYS A 468 17.61 -6.41 -4.64
C CYS A 468 16.93 -7.37 -5.62
N VAL A 469 15.74 -7.86 -5.27
CA VAL A 469 14.94 -8.75 -6.12
C VAL A 469 14.35 -8.00 -7.31
N TRP A 470 13.82 -6.79 -7.08
CA TRP A 470 13.20 -5.97 -8.12
C TRP A 470 14.19 -5.62 -9.24
N GLU A 471 15.40 -5.21 -8.91
CA GLU A 471 16.42 -4.85 -9.89
C GLU A 471 16.71 -5.98 -10.88
N VAL A 472 16.81 -7.22 -10.39
CA VAL A 472 17.07 -8.36 -11.29
C VAL A 472 15.84 -8.76 -12.10
N LEU A 473 14.64 -8.54 -11.57
CA LEU A 473 13.40 -8.73 -12.32
C LEU A 473 13.29 -7.71 -13.47
N GLU A 474 13.54 -6.43 -13.18
CA GLU A 474 13.50 -5.37 -14.19
C GLU A 474 14.63 -5.51 -15.24
N GLU A 475 15.84 -5.92 -14.81
CA GLU A 475 16.94 -6.24 -15.70
C GLU A 475 16.57 -7.36 -16.70
N TYR A 476 15.88 -8.40 -16.23
CA TYR A 476 15.58 -9.59 -17.04
C TYR A 476 14.29 -9.46 -17.87
N LYS A 477 13.24 -8.86 -17.30
CA LYS A 477 11.91 -8.75 -17.93
C LYS A 477 11.72 -7.43 -18.67
N GLY A 478 12.38 -6.37 -18.22
CA GLY A 478 12.22 -5.01 -18.73
C GLY A 478 11.31 -4.15 -17.87
N LYS A 479 11.37 -2.85 -18.11
CA LYS A 479 10.53 -1.86 -17.42
C LYS A 479 9.04 -2.11 -17.69
N ASN A 480 8.21 -2.03 -16.68
CA ASN A 480 6.77 -2.33 -16.68
C ASN A 480 6.42 -3.80 -17.03
N GLU A 481 7.40 -4.71 -17.02
CA GLU A 481 7.19 -6.16 -17.18
C GLU A 481 7.64 -6.94 -15.92
N ALA A 482 8.18 -6.25 -14.92
CA ALA A 482 8.55 -6.84 -13.64
C ALA A 482 7.35 -6.87 -12.68
N CYS A 483 7.25 -7.94 -11.89
CA CYS A 483 6.31 -8.09 -10.80
C CYS A 483 6.99 -8.77 -9.62
N LEU A 484 6.86 -8.18 -8.46
CA LEU A 484 7.22 -8.74 -7.18
C LEU A 484 5.94 -9.04 -6.41
N PHE A 485 5.92 -10.05 -5.55
CA PHE A 485 4.81 -10.31 -4.64
C PHE A 485 5.34 -10.28 -3.21
N ALA A 486 5.33 -9.08 -2.59
CA ALA A 486 6.06 -8.79 -1.37
C ALA A 486 5.19 -8.81 -0.12
N ARG A 487 5.71 -9.35 1.00
CA ARG A 487 5.05 -9.33 2.31
C ARG A 487 5.32 -8.03 3.06
N SER A 488 6.56 -7.78 3.40
CA SER A 488 6.95 -6.63 4.20
C SER A 488 7.28 -5.39 3.35
N ALA A 489 7.10 -4.22 3.95
CA ALA A 489 7.45 -2.96 3.31
C ALA A 489 7.73 -1.84 4.33
N THR A 490 8.36 -0.79 3.85
CA THR A 490 8.47 0.52 4.47
C THR A 490 8.36 1.60 3.39
N VAL A 491 8.68 2.86 3.70
CA VAL A 491 8.65 3.97 2.73
C VAL A 491 9.46 3.64 1.47
N GLY A 492 8.87 3.87 0.32
CA GLY A 492 9.47 3.55 -0.97
C GLY A 492 9.19 2.12 -1.47
N GLY A 493 8.67 1.23 -0.60
CA GLY A 493 8.30 -0.14 -0.98
C GLY A 493 7.24 -0.21 -2.08
N GLN A 494 6.39 0.80 -2.19
CA GLN A 494 5.38 0.91 -3.26
C GLN A 494 5.97 0.92 -4.68
N LYS A 495 7.26 1.22 -4.82
CA LYS A 495 7.99 1.13 -6.10
C LYS A 495 8.09 -0.30 -6.63
N PHE A 496 7.90 -1.30 -5.78
CA PHE A 496 8.09 -2.72 -6.05
C PHE A 496 6.79 -3.51 -5.86
N PRO A 497 5.72 -3.26 -6.65
CA PRO A 497 4.46 -3.96 -6.48
C PRO A 497 4.57 -5.43 -6.89
N VAL A 498 3.75 -6.29 -6.31
CA VAL A 498 2.52 -6.09 -5.52
C VAL A 498 2.78 -6.43 -4.05
N HIS A 499 1.90 -6.00 -3.15
CA HIS A 499 1.97 -6.37 -1.74
C HIS A 499 0.68 -7.09 -1.33
N TRP A 500 0.80 -8.14 -0.46
CA TRP A 500 -0.37 -8.80 0.10
C TRP A 500 -0.48 -8.60 1.62
N GLY A 501 -1.70 -8.80 2.15
CA GLY A 501 -2.07 -8.50 3.53
C GLY A 501 -1.42 -9.36 4.61
N GLY A 502 -0.62 -10.39 4.24
CA GLY A 502 -0.04 -11.31 5.22
C GLY A 502 -1.01 -12.43 5.65
N ASP A 503 -0.73 -13.04 6.80
CA ASP A 503 -1.31 -14.28 7.26
C ASP A 503 -2.67 -14.03 7.95
N CYS A 504 -3.76 -14.12 7.20
CA CYS A 504 -5.12 -13.92 7.67
C CYS A 504 -5.80 -15.26 8.03
N SER A 505 -6.74 -15.25 8.97
CA SER A 505 -7.52 -16.43 9.35
C SER A 505 -8.68 -16.69 8.40
N SER A 506 -9.06 -17.96 8.25
CA SER A 506 -10.11 -18.41 7.32
C SER A 506 -11.53 -18.18 7.87
N ASN A 507 -11.89 -16.92 8.15
CA ASN A 507 -13.20 -16.54 8.69
C ASN A 507 -13.60 -15.10 8.29
N TYR A 508 -14.87 -14.73 8.48
CA TYR A 508 -15.40 -13.41 8.13
C TYR A 508 -14.75 -12.23 8.88
N PRO A 509 -14.48 -12.30 10.19
CA PRO A 509 -13.76 -11.22 10.87
C PRO A 509 -12.43 -10.89 10.19
N SER A 510 -11.62 -11.91 9.90
CA SER A 510 -10.31 -11.72 9.28
C SER A 510 -10.40 -11.25 7.82
N MET A 511 -11.43 -11.66 7.07
CA MET A 511 -11.75 -11.12 5.76
C MET A 511 -12.00 -9.61 5.80
N SER A 512 -12.72 -9.14 6.82
CA SER A 512 -13.01 -7.72 7.04
C SER A 512 -11.75 -6.94 7.50
N GLU A 513 -10.95 -7.52 8.40
CA GLU A 513 -9.70 -6.94 8.87
C GLU A 513 -8.68 -6.80 7.74
N SER A 514 -8.60 -7.79 6.85
CA SER A 514 -7.74 -7.75 5.67
C SER A 514 -8.09 -6.57 4.75
N LEU A 515 -9.38 -6.36 4.45
CA LEU A 515 -9.81 -5.20 3.67
C LEU A 515 -9.42 -3.88 4.34
N ARG A 516 -9.65 -3.76 5.65
CA ARG A 516 -9.27 -2.57 6.43
C ARG A 516 -7.78 -2.28 6.33
N GLY A 517 -6.95 -3.31 6.49
CA GLY A 517 -5.50 -3.22 6.34
C GLY A 517 -5.08 -2.76 4.95
N GLY A 518 -5.69 -3.32 3.91
CA GLY A 518 -5.45 -2.93 2.51
C GLY A 518 -5.81 -1.47 2.23
N LEU A 519 -6.97 -1.01 2.70
CA LEU A 519 -7.37 0.40 2.55
C LEU A 519 -6.45 1.36 3.33
N SER A 520 -5.99 0.97 4.51
CA SER A 520 -5.01 1.73 5.30
C SER A 520 -3.67 1.82 4.56
N LEU A 521 -3.20 0.73 3.95
CA LEU A 521 -1.98 0.70 3.14
C LEU A 521 -2.10 1.59 1.89
N CYS A 522 -3.24 1.54 1.21
CA CYS A 522 -3.50 2.39 0.04
C CYS A 522 -3.44 3.88 0.40
N LEU A 523 -3.93 4.30 1.57
CA LEU A 523 -3.78 5.66 2.08
C LEU A 523 -2.36 5.99 2.58
N SER A 524 -1.46 5.01 2.57
CA SER A 524 -0.02 5.18 2.85
C SER A 524 0.85 5.19 1.59
N GLY A 525 0.24 5.35 0.39
CA GLY A 525 0.92 5.52 -0.89
C GLY A 525 1.11 4.25 -1.72
N PHE A 526 0.53 3.13 -1.32
CA PHE A 526 0.62 1.85 -2.04
C PHE A 526 -0.53 1.73 -3.04
N GLY A 527 -0.20 1.59 -4.32
CA GLY A 527 -1.18 1.62 -5.40
C GLY A 527 -1.92 0.30 -5.64
N PHE A 528 -1.30 -0.83 -5.27
CA PHE A 528 -1.77 -2.19 -5.58
C PHE A 528 -1.71 -3.07 -4.35
N TRP A 529 -2.75 -3.86 -4.14
CA TRP A 529 -2.89 -4.69 -2.96
C TRP A 529 -3.52 -6.04 -3.29
N SER A 530 -3.12 -7.07 -2.58
CA SER A 530 -3.64 -8.43 -2.64
C SER A 530 -3.88 -8.97 -1.23
N HIS A 531 -4.52 -10.11 -1.14
CA HIS A 531 -4.70 -10.86 0.10
C HIS A 531 -4.92 -12.33 -0.21
N ASP A 532 -4.81 -13.19 0.80
CA ASP A 532 -5.01 -14.62 0.63
C ASP A 532 -6.50 -14.94 0.65
N MET A 533 -7.08 -15.14 -0.55
CA MET A 533 -8.50 -15.47 -0.70
C MET A 533 -8.81 -16.77 0.02
N SER A 534 -9.86 -16.76 0.80
CA SER A 534 -10.33 -17.80 1.74
C SER A 534 -9.57 -17.89 3.06
N GLY A 535 -8.59 -17.00 3.29
CA GLY A 535 -7.75 -17.01 4.48
C GLY A 535 -6.54 -17.93 4.36
N PHE A 536 -5.44 -17.53 5.01
CA PHE A 536 -4.20 -18.31 5.07
C PHE A 536 -4.26 -19.37 6.18
N GLU A 537 -4.53 -18.96 7.42
CA GLU A 537 -4.57 -19.86 8.58
C GLU A 537 -5.87 -20.67 8.65
N GLY A 538 -5.73 -21.97 8.78
CA GLY A 538 -6.86 -22.92 8.80
C GLY A 538 -7.43 -23.19 7.41
N THR A 539 -8.61 -23.79 7.38
CA THR A 539 -9.36 -24.10 6.16
C THR A 539 -10.75 -23.50 6.27
N ALA A 540 -11.10 -22.63 5.32
CA ALA A 540 -12.39 -21.96 5.30
C ALA A 540 -13.55 -22.95 5.09
N PRO A 541 -14.73 -22.74 5.69
CA PRO A 541 -15.96 -23.35 5.20
C PRO A 541 -16.31 -22.80 3.82
N ALA A 542 -17.10 -23.55 3.04
CA ALA A 542 -17.41 -23.23 1.65
C ALA A 542 -18.08 -21.85 1.46
N ASP A 543 -18.85 -21.38 2.43
CA ASP A 543 -19.49 -20.06 2.37
C ASP A 543 -18.45 -18.92 2.50
N VAL A 544 -17.50 -19.01 3.42
CA VAL A 544 -16.39 -18.06 3.55
C VAL A 544 -15.53 -18.07 2.28
N TYR A 545 -15.21 -19.27 1.76
CA TYR A 545 -14.45 -19.42 0.52
C TYR A 545 -15.10 -18.65 -0.64
N LYS A 546 -16.41 -18.86 -0.87
CA LYS A 546 -17.15 -18.21 -1.96
C LYS A 546 -17.24 -16.69 -1.80
N ARG A 547 -17.57 -16.20 -0.59
CA ARG A 547 -17.63 -14.76 -0.30
C ARG A 547 -16.28 -14.09 -0.48
N TRP A 548 -15.23 -14.75 -0.03
CA TRP A 548 -13.88 -14.20 -0.16
C TRP A 548 -13.36 -14.24 -1.60
N ALA A 549 -13.74 -15.26 -2.38
CA ALA A 549 -13.44 -15.31 -3.81
C ALA A 549 -14.10 -14.16 -4.58
N ALA A 550 -15.38 -13.87 -4.33
CA ALA A 550 -16.08 -12.74 -4.93
C ALA A 550 -15.40 -11.40 -4.61
N PHE A 551 -15.03 -11.17 -3.35
CA PHE A 551 -14.26 -10.00 -2.93
C PHE A 551 -12.86 -9.96 -3.56
N GLY A 552 -12.12 -11.06 -3.46
CA GLY A 552 -10.73 -11.08 -3.91
C GLY A 552 -10.58 -10.90 -5.42
N LEU A 553 -11.54 -11.38 -6.21
CA LEU A 553 -11.55 -11.20 -7.67
C LEU A 553 -12.00 -9.78 -8.10
N LEU A 554 -12.52 -8.98 -7.19
CA LEU A 554 -12.77 -7.55 -7.37
C LEU A 554 -11.74 -6.66 -6.66
N SER A 555 -10.65 -7.24 -6.17
CA SER A 555 -9.43 -6.53 -5.74
C SER A 555 -8.47 -6.35 -6.90
N THR A 556 -7.40 -5.55 -6.74
CA THR A 556 -6.42 -5.38 -7.81
C THR A 556 -5.75 -6.69 -8.18
N HIS A 557 -5.27 -7.45 -7.20
CA HIS A 557 -4.62 -8.74 -7.41
C HIS A 557 -5.31 -9.83 -6.61
N SER A 558 -5.39 -11.04 -7.16
CA SER A 558 -6.26 -12.10 -6.66
C SER A 558 -5.52 -13.42 -6.57
N ARG A 559 -5.29 -13.91 -5.34
CA ARG A 559 -4.50 -15.12 -5.08
C ARG A 559 -5.24 -16.10 -4.18
N LEU A 560 -5.46 -17.32 -4.67
CA LEU A 560 -5.89 -18.47 -3.87
C LEU A 560 -4.65 -19.06 -3.19
N HIS A 561 -4.51 -18.85 -1.88
CA HIS A 561 -3.38 -19.28 -1.08
C HIS A 561 -3.80 -19.67 0.33
N GLY A 562 -3.14 -20.65 0.91
CA GLY A 562 -3.39 -21.11 2.27
C GLY A 562 -2.15 -21.66 2.95
N SER A 563 -2.23 -21.93 4.27
CA SER A 563 -1.15 -22.49 5.05
C SER A 563 -1.00 -24.00 4.77
N ASN A 564 -1.85 -24.80 5.32
CA ASN A 564 -1.71 -26.26 5.39
C ASN A 564 -2.75 -27.06 4.58
N SER A 565 -3.51 -26.39 3.72
CA SER A 565 -4.48 -27.02 2.82
C SER A 565 -4.54 -26.31 1.48
N TYR A 566 -4.88 -27.05 0.43
CA TYR A 566 -5.01 -26.52 -0.91
C TYR A 566 -6.22 -25.61 -1.06
N ARG A 567 -6.16 -24.64 -1.97
CA ARG A 567 -7.24 -23.66 -2.21
C ARG A 567 -7.94 -23.84 -3.55
N VAL A 568 -7.86 -25.00 -4.15
CA VAL A 568 -8.58 -25.33 -5.37
C VAL A 568 -10.08 -25.42 -5.08
N PRO A 569 -10.98 -24.81 -5.89
CA PRO A 569 -12.39 -24.59 -5.53
C PRO A 569 -13.20 -25.89 -5.31
N TRP A 570 -12.85 -26.97 -5.99
CA TRP A 570 -13.59 -28.24 -5.87
C TRP A 570 -13.39 -28.96 -4.52
N LEU A 571 -12.52 -28.49 -3.66
CA LEU A 571 -12.36 -28.96 -2.29
C LEU A 571 -13.29 -28.26 -1.28
N PHE A 572 -14.03 -27.23 -1.71
CA PHE A 572 -14.87 -26.41 -0.84
C PHE A 572 -16.36 -26.70 -1.11
N SER A 573 -16.80 -27.90 -0.73
CA SER A 573 -18.20 -28.33 -0.86
C SER A 573 -19.05 -27.83 0.30
N LYS A 574 -20.30 -27.41 0.00
CA LYS A 574 -21.35 -27.25 1.01
C LYS A 574 -21.92 -28.62 1.41
N GLU A 575 -22.67 -28.66 2.50
CA GLU A 575 -23.32 -29.88 2.97
C GLU A 575 -24.22 -30.46 1.86
N GLY A 576 -24.06 -31.78 1.56
CA GLY A 576 -24.79 -32.47 0.52
C GLY A 576 -24.34 -32.24 -0.92
N GLU A 577 -23.22 -31.55 -1.11
CA GLU A 577 -22.60 -31.31 -2.42
C GLU A 577 -21.30 -32.11 -2.55
N GLU A 578 -21.04 -32.64 -3.71
CA GLU A 578 -19.79 -33.28 -4.08
C GLU A 578 -18.95 -32.33 -4.98
N ASN A 579 -17.65 -32.39 -4.87
CA ASN A 579 -16.69 -31.66 -5.74
C ASN A 579 -16.85 -30.14 -5.78
N GLY A 580 -17.44 -29.50 -4.76
CA GLY A 580 -17.51 -28.04 -4.62
C GLY A 580 -18.08 -27.32 -5.85
N GLU A 581 -19.11 -27.86 -6.48
CA GLU A 581 -19.64 -27.34 -7.76
C GLU A 581 -20.02 -25.86 -7.68
N GLU A 582 -20.66 -25.43 -6.58
CA GLU A 582 -21.03 -24.04 -6.39
C GLU A 582 -19.78 -23.15 -6.20
N SER A 583 -18.77 -23.60 -5.46
CA SER A 583 -17.50 -22.89 -5.28
C SER A 583 -16.73 -22.75 -6.60
N VAL A 584 -16.72 -23.81 -7.41
CA VAL A 584 -16.18 -23.79 -8.79
C VAL A 584 -16.90 -22.76 -9.65
N ALA A 585 -18.24 -22.75 -9.61
CA ALA A 585 -19.04 -21.83 -10.41
C ALA A 585 -18.84 -20.36 -9.99
N VAL A 586 -18.75 -20.07 -8.69
CA VAL A 586 -18.50 -18.72 -8.17
C VAL A 586 -17.11 -18.22 -8.58
N VAL A 587 -16.06 -19.03 -8.40
CA VAL A 587 -14.70 -18.63 -8.79
C VAL A 587 -14.61 -18.39 -10.29
N ARG A 588 -15.24 -19.25 -11.11
CA ARG A 588 -15.31 -19.07 -12.56
C ARG A 588 -15.97 -17.74 -12.92
N ALA A 589 -17.18 -17.49 -12.42
CA ALA A 589 -17.98 -16.31 -12.75
C ALA A 589 -17.22 -14.99 -12.44
N PHE A 590 -16.60 -14.90 -11.27
CA PHE A 590 -15.86 -13.69 -10.90
C PHE A 590 -14.50 -13.60 -11.59
N SER A 591 -13.84 -14.72 -11.96
CA SER A 591 -12.62 -14.68 -12.76
C SER A 591 -12.89 -14.20 -14.20
N GLU A 592 -13.98 -14.67 -14.80
CA GLU A 592 -14.45 -14.22 -16.12
C GLU A 592 -14.85 -12.74 -16.09
N LEU A 593 -15.58 -12.29 -15.05
CA LEU A 593 -15.93 -10.88 -14.86
C LEU A 593 -14.67 -10.02 -14.72
N LYS A 594 -13.69 -10.47 -13.96
CA LYS A 594 -12.43 -9.75 -13.80
C LYS A 594 -11.69 -9.56 -15.12
N CYS A 595 -11.61 -10.60 -15.95
CA CYS A 595 -10.98 -10.50 -17.27
C CYS A 595 -11.73 -9.50 -18.18
N LYS A 596 -13.06 -9.48 -18.15
CA LYS A 596 -13.87 -8.47 -18.87
C LYS A 596 -13.66 -7.05 -18.34
N LEU A 597 -13.46 -6.88 -17.02
CA LEU A 597 -13.19 -5.58 -16.39
C LEU A 597 -11.77 -5.05 -16.65
N MET A 598 -10.87 -5.82 -17.24
CA MET A 598 -9.46 -5.44 -17.40
C MET A 598 -9.24 -4.10 -18.13
N PRO A 599 -9.96 -3.74 -19.22
CA PRO A 599 -9.77 -2.42 -19.84
C PRO A 599 -10.01 -1.26 -18.87
N TYR A 600 -10.99 -1.38 -17.98
CA TYR A 600 -11.26 -0.40 -16.92
C TYR A 600 -10.23 -0.47 -15.80
N MET A 601 -9.98 -1.66 -15.23
CA MET A 601 -9.08 -1.85 -14.10
C MET A 601 -7.64 -1.49 -14.43
N PHE A 602 -7.16 -1.90 -15.61
CA PHE A 602 -5.80 -1.61 -16.02
C PHE A 602 -5.58 -0.13 -16.34
N SER A 603 -6.59 0.55 -16.90
CA SER A 603 -6.56 2.00 -17.07
C SER A 603 -6.49 2.74 -15.73
N ALA A 604 -7.24 2.26 -14.71
CA ALA A 604 -7.11 2.76 -13.35
C ALA A 604 -5.72 2.49 -12.76
N ALA A 605 -5.11 1.33 -13.05
CA ALA A 605 -3.75 1.01 -12.64
C ALA A 605 -2.69 1.91 -13.31
N VAL A 606 -2.86 2.23 -14.59
CA VAL A 606 -2.02 3.21 -15.30
C VAL A 606 -2.12 4.59 -14.66
N ASN A 607 -3.34 5.01 -14.28
CA ASN A 607 -3.52 6.25 -13.53
C ASN A 607 -2.82 6.21 -12.16
N THR A 608 -2.89 5.09 -11.45
CA THR A 608 -2.16 4.87 -10.20
C THR A 608 -0.65 5.02 -10.39
N HIS A 609 -0.09 4.43 -11.43
CA HIS A 609 1.32 4.58 -11.78
C HIS A 609 1.69 6.04 -12.05
N LYS A 610 0.86 6.78 -12.76
CA LYS A 610 1.09 8.19 -13.11
C LYS A 610 0.96 9.13 -11.91
N THR A 611 -0.01 8.90 -11.03
CA THR A 611 -0.41 9.85 -9.98
C THR A 611 -0.08 9.40 -8.55
N GLY A 612 0.03 8.10 -8.30
CA GLY A 612 0.13 7.53 -6.95
C GLY A 612 -1.23 7.37 -6.23
N VAL A 613 -2.33 7.81 -6.85
CA VAL A 613 -3.68 7.57 -6.32
C VAL A 613 -4.01 6.09 -6.49
N PRO A 614 -4.37 5.35 -5.42
CA PRO A 614 -4.52 3.90 -5.50
C PRO A 614 -5.68 3.46 -6.40
N THR A 615 -5.58 2.25 -6.94
CA THR A 615 -6.66 1.63 -7.73
C THR A 615 -7.81 1.18 -6.83
N MET A 616 -7.54 0.63 -5.64
CA MET A 616 -8.55 0.42 -4.59
C MET A 616 -8.55 1.64 -3.66
N ARG A 617 -9.68 2.34 -3.59
CA ARG A 617 -9.78 3.63 -2.90
C ARG A 617 -10.72 3.55 -1.71
N ALA A 618 -10.25 3.96 -0.54
CA ALA A 618 -11.13 4.19 0.59
C ALA A 618 -12.21 5.24 0.23
N MET A 619 -13.42 5.08 0.77
CA MET A 619 -14.54 5.97 0.45
C MET A 619 -14.24 7.44 0.77
N VAL A 620 -13.52 7.72 1.85
CA VAL A 620 -13.09 9.07 2.23
C VAL A 620 -12.20 9.74 1.19
N LEU A 621 -11.42 8.97 0.44
CA LEU A 621 -10.55 9.47 -0.63
C LEU A 621 -11.35 9.92 -1.87
N GLU A 622 -12.44 9.22 -2.17
CA GLU A 622 -13.24 9.45 -3.37
C GLU A 622 -14.42 10.42 -3.14
N PHE A 623 -14.94 10.46 -1.90
CA PHE A 623 -16.06 11.31 -1.50
C PHE A 623 -15.66 12.26 -0.35
N PRO A 624 -14.75 13.23 -0.62
CA PRO A 624 -14.32 14.19 0.39
C PRO A 624 -15.52 15.06 0.82
N GLY A 625 -15.67 15.23 2.14
CA GLY A 625 -16.77 16.02 2.71
C GLY A 625 -18.06 15.24 2.98
N ASP A 626 -18.20 14.00 2.51
CA ASP A 626 -19.27 13.12 2.98
C ASP A 626 -18.85 12.45 4.30
N ILE A 627 -19.40 12.94 5.41
CA ILE A 627 -19.07 12.48 6.77
C ILE A 627 -19.30 10.97 6.91
N SER A 628 -20.30 10.40 6.23
CA SER A 628 -20.58 8.97 6.28
C SER A 628 -19.46 8.12 5.65
N CYS A 629 -18.69 8.71 4.73
CA CYS A 629 -17.58 8.02 4.06
C CYS A 629 -16.29 8.00 4.90
N GLU A 630 -16.19 8.79 5.95
CA GLU A 630 -14.94 8.96 6.71
C GLU A 630 -14.53 7.74 7.54
N ASP A 631 -15.48 6.94 8.01
CA ASP A 631 -15.23 5.76 8.85
C ASP A 631 -15.41 4.41 8.13
N LEU A 632 -15.68 4.42 6.82
CA LEU A 632 -16.00 3.22 6.06
C LEU A 632 -14.75 2.38 5.77
N ASP A 633 -14.74 1.17 6.31
CA ASP A 633 -13.64 0.21 6.20
C ASP A 633 -14.04 -1.16 5.60
N ARG A 634 -15.30 -1.30 5.15
CA ARG A 634 -15.87 -2.55 4.61
C ARG A 634 -16.43 -2.40 3.21
N GLN A 635 -16.13 -1.30 2.55
CA GLN A 635 -16.44 -1.00 1.17
C GLN A 635 -15.39 -0.07 0.59
N TYR A 636 -15.27 -0.03 -0.72
CA TYR A 636 -14.26 0.75 -1.42
C TYR A 636 -14.70 1.08 -2.85
N MET A 637 -14.02 2.04 -3.47
CA MET A 637 -14.10 2.25 -4.91
C MET A 637 -12.97 1.49 -5.60
N LEU A 638 -13.31 0.69 -6.61
CA LEU A 638 -12.40 0.10 -7.56
C LEU A 638 -12.28 1.06 -8.76
N GLY A 639 -11.15 1.74 -8.88
CA GLY A 639 -11.06 2.92 -9.75
C GLY A 639 -11.88 4.09 -9.20
N ASP A 640 -12.39 4.93 -10.09
CA ASP A 640 -13.17 6.12 -9.77
C ASP A 640 -14.69 5.93 -9.91
N SER A 641 -15.12 4.84 -10.55
CA SER A 641 -16.50 4.71 -10.99
C SER A 641 -17.25 3.50 -10.44
N LEU A 642 -16.56 2.49 -9.87
CA LEU A 642 -17.17 1.23 -9.46
C LEU A 642 -17.02 1.00 -7.96
N MET A 643 -18.11 1.05 -7.20
CA MET A 643 -18.12 0.74 -5.78
C MET A 643 -18.29 -0.77 -5.54
N VAL A 644 -17.53 -1.29 -4.60
CA VAL A 644 -17.58 -2.69 -4.15
C VAL A 644 -17.81 -2.74 -2.64
N ALA A 645 -18.82 -3.47 -2.20
CA ALA A 645 -19.04 -3.77 -0.78
C ALA A 645 -19.09 -5.29 -0.57
N PRO A 646 -18.00 -5.91 -0.11
CA PRO A 646 -17.96 -7.34 0.16
C PRO A 646 -19.01 -7.79 1.18
N VAL A 647 -19.50 -9.01 1.03
CA VAL A 647 -20.50 -9.62 1.93
C VAL A 647 -19.77 -10.47 2.97
N PHE A 648 -19.86 -10.08 4.25
CA PHE A 648 -19.20 -10.73 5.37
C PHE A 648 -20.15 -11.62 6.18
N SER A 649 -21.07 -12.30 5.50
CA SER A 649 -22.03 -13.19 6.14
C SER A 649 -22.37 -14.39 5.25
N LYS A 650 -22.64 -15.53 5.91
CA LYS A 650 -23.11 -16.76 5.23
C LYS A 650 -24.46 -16.53 4.59
N GLU A 651 -25.36 -15.86 5.29
CA GLU A 651 -26.74 -15.61 4.90
C GLU A 651 -26.88 -14.60 3.74
N GLY A 652 -25.79 -13.87 3.44
CA GLY A 652 -25.73 -12.88 2.38
C GLY A 652 -26.11 -11.45 2.81
N ASP A 653 -26.37 -11.24 4.11
CA ASP A 653 -26.73 -9.92 4.62
C ASP A 653 -25.53 -8.97 4.52
N VAL A 654 -25.78 -7.79 3.94
CA VAL A 654 -24.77 -6.73 3.83
C VAL A 654 -25.37 -5.39 4.22
N LEU A 655 -24.59 -4.60 4.96
CA LEU A 655 -24.87 -3.21 5.30
C LEU A 655 -23.75 -2.36 4.72
N TYR A 656 -24.11 -1.40 3.87
CA TYR A 656 -23.17 -0.48 3.25
C TYR A 656 -23.78 0.90 3.10
N TYR A 657 -22.93 1.93 2.97
CA TYR A 657 -23.36 3.29 2.68
C TYR A 657 -23.24 3.56 1.19
N LEU A 658 -24.32 4.08 0.60
CA LEU A 658 -24.32 4.52 -0.78
C LEU A 658 -24.24 6.03 -0.81
N PRO A 659 -23.12 6.64 -1.27
CA PRO A 659 -22.98 8.08 -1.39
C PRO A 659 -24.06 8.70 -2.27
N ASP A 660 -24.30 10.00 -2.14
CA ASP A 660 -25.33 10.70 -2.91
C ASP A 660 -25.20 10.47 -4.40
N GLY A 661 -26.34 10.56 -5.13
CA GLY A 661 -26.44 10.33 -6.56
C GLY A 661 -27.19 9.03 -6.93
N LYS A 662 -27.18 8.69 -8.21
CA LYS A 662 -27.71 7.44 -8.74
C LYS A 662 -26.62 6.42 -8.96
N TRP A 663 -26.94 5.18 -8.68
CA TRP A 663 -26.02 4.06 -8.78
C TRP A 663 -26.70 2.89 -9.49
N THR A 664 -26.05 2.34 -10.49
CA THR A 664 -26.55 1.18 -11.24
C THR A 664 -25.76 -0.06 -10.87
N HIS A 665 -26.44 -1.12 -10.45
CA HIS A 665 -25.81 -2.38 -10.13
C HIS A 665 -25.29 -3.07 -11.40
N LEU A 666 -24.01 -3.39 -11.45
CA LEU A 666 -23.35 -3.89 -12.67
C LEU A 666 -23.87 -5.26 -13.13
N LEU A 667 -24.30 -6.12 -12.20
CA LEU A 667 -24.68 -7.50 -12.49
C LEU A 667 -26.18 -7.66 -12.82
N ASP A 668 -27.07 -6.81 -12.28
CA ASP A 668 -28.53 -6.94 -12.48
C ASP A 668 -29.20 -5.68 -13.05
N ASN A 669 -28.44 -4.65 -13.35
CA ASN A 669 -28.88 -3.38 -13.92
C ASN A 669 -29.89 -2.59 -13.05
N SER A 670 -30.10 -2.96 -11.79
CA SER A 670 -31.00 -2.22 -10.90
C SER A 670 -30.41 -0.86 -10.52
N VAL A 671 -31.24 0.18 -10.53
CA VAL A 671 -30.85 1.55 -10.17
C VAL A 671 -31.22 1.83 -8.71
N LYS A 672 -30.28 2.40 -7.97
CA LYS A 672 -30.43 2.77 -6.57
C LYS A 672 -30.15 4.26 -6.39
N THR A 673 -30.89 4.89 -5.48
CA THR A 673 -30.63 6.28 -5.07
C THR A 673 -29.81 6.26 -3.79
N GLY A 674 -28.69 6.98 -3.82
CA GLY A 674 -27.74 7.10 -2.71
C GLY A 674 -28.17 8.12 -1.65
N GLY A 675 -27.18 8.64 -0.89
CA GLY A 675 -27.35 9.49 0.28
C GLY A 675 -27.82 8.73 1.53
N LYS A 676 -27.66 7.41 1.58
CA LYS A 676 -28.21 6.59 2.69
C LYS A 676 -27.51 5.26 2.88
N TRP A 677 -27.70 4.69 4.07
CA TRP A 677 -27.35 3.31 4.37
C TRP A 677 -28.33 2.34 3.72
N MET A 678 -27.77 1.29 3.11
CA MET A 678 -28.50 0.20 2.46
C MET A 678 -28.30 -1.08 3.25
N ARG A 679 -29.39 -1.84 3.44
CA ARG A 679 -29.35 -3.21 3.98
C ARG A 679 -29.99 -4.12 2.96
N GLU A 680 -29.21 -5.05 2.42
CA GLU A 680 -29.63 -5.93 1.34
C GLU A 680 -29.13 -7.36 1.57
N LYS A 681 -29.60 -8.27 0.75
CA LYS A 681 -29.20 -9.68 0.80
C LYS A 681 -28.81 -10.14 -0.59
N TYR A 682 -27.64 -10.78 -0.67
CA TYR A 682 -27.04 -11.27 -1.91
C TYR A 682 -26.73 -12.76 -1.81
N ASP A 683 -26.87 -13.50 -2.91
CA ASP A 683 -26.39 -14.86 -3.05
C ASP A 683 -24.85 -14.89 -3.23
N PHE A 684 -24.27 -16.07 -3.50
CA PHE A 684 -22.82 -16.19 -3.68
C PHE A 684 -22.31 -15.68 -5.04
N PHE A 685 -23.19 -15.44 -6.00
CA PHE A 685 -22.86 -14.94 -7.33
C PHE A 685 -22.97 -13.40 -7.44
N SER A 686 -23.32 -12.74 -6.36
CA SER A 686 -23.56 -11.31 -6.34
C SER A 686 -23.11 -10.65 -5.03
N LEU A 687 -22.88 -9.35 -5.11
CA LEU A 687 -22.56 -8.45 -4.00
C LEU A 687 -22.88 -7.03 -4.47
N PRO A 688 -22.96 -6.02 -3.59
CA PRO A 688 -23.04 -4.63 -4.04
C PRO A 688 -21.85 -4.29 -4.94
N LEU A 689 -22.09 -4.20 -6.24
CA LEU A 689 -21.14 -3.82 -7.28
C LEU A 689 -21.80 -2.75 -8.13
N LEU A 690 -21.57 -1.49 -7.78
CA LEU A 690 -22.38 -0.36 -8.18
C LEU A 690 -21.57 0.66 -8.96
N ALA A 691 -21.97 0.91 -10.21
CA ALA A 691 -21.44 1.98 -11.04
C ALA A 691 -22.16 3.30 -10.70
N ARG A 692 -21.39 4.38 -10.46
CA ARG A 692 -21.98 5.69 -10.17
C ARG A 692 -22.53 6.35 -11.43
N GLU A 693 -23.47 7.27 -11.27
CA GLU A 693 -23.98 8.11 -12.36
C GLU A 693 -22.86 8.92 -13.02
N ASN A 694 -23.08 9.31 -14.27
CA ASN A 694 -22.13 10.08 -15.07
C ASN A 694 -20.76 9.40 -15.15
N SER A 695 -20.75 8.08 -15.34
CA SER A 695 -19.54 7.27 -15.47
C SER A 695 -19.54 6.38 -16.71
N ILE A 696 -18.35 6.01 -17.17
CA ILE A 696 -18.11 5.09 -18.28
C ILE A 696 -17.19 3.99 -17.79
N ILE A 697 -17.67 2.75 -17.84
CA ILE A 697 -16.86 1.56 -17.52
C ILE A 697 -16.61 0.78 -18.80
N ALA A 698 -15.35 0.57 -19.14
CA ALA A 698 -14.92 -0.16 -20.31
C ALA A 698 -14.86 -1.67 -20.01
N LEU A 699 -15.66 -2.48 -20.69
CA LEU A 699 -15.67 -3.92 -20.61
C LEU A 699 -15.16 -4.53 -21.90
N GLY A 700 -14.17 -5.42 -21.79
CA GLY A 700 -13.61 -6.13 -22.91
C GLY A 700 -14.38 -7.38 -23.31
N ALA A 701 -14.10 -7.91 -24.47
CA ALA A 701 -14.74 -9.09 -25.02
C ALA A 701 -14.15 -10.42 -24.50
N ASN A 702 -12.94 -10.39 -23.92
CA ASN A 702 -12.23 -11.59 -23.48
C ASN A 702 -12.47 -11.82 -21.97
N ASP A 703 -13.04 -12.96 -21.65
CA ASP A 703 -13.31 -13.40 -20.27
C ASP A 703 -12.32 -14.47 -19.78
N GLN A 704 -11.31 -14.83 -20.58
CA GLN A 704 -10.38 -15.92 -20.27
C GLN A 704 -8.95 -15.42 -19.99
N GLN A 705 -8.58 -14.22 -20.38
CA GLN A 705 -7.23 -13.67 -20.22
C GLN A 705 -7.29 -12.22 -19.74
N PRO A 706 -6.35 -11.78 -18.86
CA PRO A 706 -6.29 -10.38 -18.42
C PRO A 706 -5.47 -9.47 -19.34
N ASP A 707 -4.61 -10.01 -20.20
CA ASP A 707 -3.60 -9.30 -21.01
C ASP A 707 -3.84 -9.42 -22.52
N TYR A 708 -5.07 -9.21 -22.95
CA TYR A 708 -5.46 -9.26 -24.38
C TYR A 708 -5.47 -7.86 -25.03
N ASP A 709 -5.84 -7.80 -26.30
CA ASP A 709 -6.08 -6.55 -27.02
C ASP A 709 -7.38 -5.89 -26.54
N TYR A 710 -7.27 -4.89 -25.68
CA TYR A 710 -8.43 -4.16 -25.13
C TYR A 710 -9.15 -3.29 -26.13
N GLY A 711 -8.52 -2.97 -27.29
CA GLY A 711 -9.11 -2.18 -28.38
C GLY A 711 -10.05 -2.95 -29.28
N LYS A 712 -10.10 -4.28 -29.14
CA LYS A 712 -10.92 -5.13 -30.00
C LYS A 712 -12.24 -5.52 -29.33
N ASP A 713 -13.36 -5.25 -30.03
CA ASP A 713 -14.72 -5.56 -29.56
C ASP A 713 -15.04 -4.98 -28.17
N LEU A 714 -14.45 -3.82 -27.84
CA LEU A 714 -14.65 -3.12 -26.58
C LEU A 714 -16.08 -2.60 -26.48
N THR A 715 -16.70 -2.74 -25.29
CA THR A 715 -17.97 -2.13 -24.97
C THR A 715 -17.80 -1.09 -23.84
N LEU A 716 -18.19 0.13 -24.12
CA LEU A 716 -18.24 1.23 -23.15
C LEU A 716 -19.63 1.26 -22.52
N HIS A 717 -19.72 0.97 -21.24
CA HIS A 717 -20.94 0.99 -20.46
C HIS A 717 -21.14 2.39 -19.85
N VAL A 718 -22.16 3.11 -20.27
CA VAL A 718 -22.48 4.47 -19.81
C VAL A 718 -23.64 4.40 -18.84
N PHE A 719 -23.43 4.94 -17.63
CA PHE A 719 -24.39 4.82 -16.52
C PHE A 719 -25.00 6.18 -16.18
N GLU A 720 -26.35 6.24 -16.18
CA GLU A 720 -27.18 7.37 -15.71
C GLU A 720 -26.61 8.74 -16.12
N LEU A 721 -26.39 8.95 -17.43
CA LEU A 721 -25.78 10.15 -17.97
C LEU A 721 -26.74 11.34 -17.88
N SER A 722 -26.56 12.19 -16.88
CA SER A 722 -27.35 13.43 -16.67
C SER A 722 -26.59 14.70 -17.09
N ASP A 723 -25.24 14.66 -17.11
CA ASP A 723 -24.39 15.81 -17.47
C ASP A 723 -23.23 15.34 -18.38
N GLN A 724 -22.09 15.04 -17.84
CA GLN A 724 -20.89 14.63 -18.58
C GLN A 724 -20.22 13.42 -17.93
N ALA A 725 -19.73 12.49 -18.75
CA ALA A 725 -18.90 11.37 -18.34
C ALA A 725 -17.70 11.24 -19.32
N CYS A 726 -16.50 11.09 -18.79
CA CYS A 726 -15.31 10.84 -19.60
C CYS A 726 -14.55 9.62 -19.07
N ALA A 727 -13.94 8.87 -19.98
CA ALA A 727 -13.06 7.75 -19.64
C ALA A 727 -11.85 7.72 -20.58
N LYS A 728 -10.73 7.21 -20.07
CA LYS A 728 -9.55 6.85 -20.84
C LYS A 728 -9.32 5.35 -20.73
N VAL A 729 -9.09 4.72 -21.85
CA VAL A 729 -8.76 3.29 -21.91
C VAL A 729 -7.34 3.13 -22.46
N CYS A 730 -6.53 2.41 -21.73
CA CYS A 730 -5.16 2.06 -22.13
C CYS A 730 -5.14 0.67 -22.78
N ASP A 731 -4.11 0.39 -23.59
CA ASP A 731 -3.81 -0.98 -24.04
C ASP A 731 -3.23 -1.83 -22.87
N SER A 732 -3.07 -3.13 -23.09
CA SER A 732 -2.52 -4.04 -22.08
C SER A 732 -1.03 -3.82 -21.74
N LYS A 733 -0.38 -2.85 -22.40
CA LYS A 733 0.99 -2.38 -22.12
C LYS A 733 1.03 -1.03 -21.40
N GLY A 734 -0.14 -0.42 -21.16
CA GLY A 734 -0.28 0.86 -20.46
C GLY A 734 -0.14 2.09 -21.35
N ASN A 735 -0.17 1.94 -22.66
CA ASN A 735 -0.21 3.07 -23.59
C ASN A 735 -1.63 3.61 -23.73
N ASP A 736 -1.77 4.92 -23.86
CA ASP A 736 -3.06 5.56 -24.13
C ASP A 736 -3.61 5.06 -25.47
N MET A 737 -4.83 4.51 -25.47
CA MET A 737 -5.43 3.86 -26.65
C MET A 737 -6.69 4.58 -27.11
N LEU A 738 -7.64 4.84 -26.21
CA LEU A 738 -8.92 5.46 -26.50
C LEU A 738 -9.30 6.43 -25.38
N SER A 739 -9.74 7.62 -25.75
CA SER A 739 -10.44 8.55 -24.89
C SER A 739 -11.89 8.72 -25.37
N VAL A 740 -12.82 8.78 -24.45
CA VAL A 740 -14.23 9.02 -24.73
C VAL A 740 -14.79 10.03 -23.76
N CYS A 741 -15.54 11.00 -24.24
CA CYS A 741 -16.36 11.90 -23.45
C CYS A 741 -17.80 11.90 -23.96
N ALA A 742 -18.74 11.60 -23.07
CA ALA A 742 -20.18 11.65 -23.28
C ALA A 742 -20.74 12.91 -22.63
N LYS A 743 -21.54 13.68 -23.35
CA LYS A 743 -22.19 14.89 -22.85
C LYS A 743 -23.68 14.85 -23.10
N ASN A 744 -24.48 15.23 -22.11
CA ASN A 744 -25.94 15.37 -22.20
C ASN A 744 -26.33 16.84 -22.14
N GLU A 745 -26.86 17.36 -23.24
CA GLU A 745 -27.35 18.74 -23.32
C GLU A 745 -28.86 18.73 -23.54
N GLY A 746 -29.63 18.64 -22.45
CA GLY A 746 -31.11 18.67 -22.49
C GLY A 746 -31.74 17.48 -23.23
N GLY A 747 -31.15 16.32 -23.16
CA GLY A 747 -31.60 15.09 -23.82
C GLY A 747 -30.89 14.80 -25.14
N LYS A 748 -30.14 15.77 -25.70
CA LYS A 748 -29.23 15.51 -26.81
C LYS A 748 -27.89 15.05 -26.30
N ILE A 749 -27.51 13.84 -26.68
CA ILE A 749 -26.25 13.18 -26.28
C ILE A 749 -25.23 13.35 -27.41
N THR A 750 -24.00 13.70 -27.03
CA THR A 750 -22.83 13.67 -27.90
C THR A 750 -21.75 12.79 -27.27
N LEU A 751 -21.29 11.78 -27.99
CA LEU A 751 -20.12 10.98 -27.62
C LEU A 751 -18.96 11.39 -28.53
N HIS A 752 -17.91 11.90 -27.94
CA HIS A 752 -16.68 12.27 -28.61
C HIS A 752 -15.59 11.24 -28.35
N PHE A 753 -14.94 10.75 -29.41
CA PHE A 753 -13.90 9.72 -29.34
C PHE A 753 -12.59 10.23 -29.91
N GLU A 754 -11.49 9.96 -29.18
CA GLU A 754 -10.11 10.18 -29.67
C GLU A 754 -9.31 8.89 -29.48
N GLY A 755 -8.63 8.42 -30.52
CA GLY A 755 -7.81 7.23 -30.47
C GLY A 755 -8.22 6.13 -31.43
N LYS A 756 -8.06 4.88 -31.02
CA LYS A 756 -8.32 3.71 -31.89
C LYS A 756 -9.02 2.59 -31.12
N ALA A 757 -10.03 2.00 -31.76
CA ALA A 757 -10.66 0.76 -31.33
C ALA A 757 -11.31 0.09 -32.55
N GLU A 758 -11.40 -1.24 -32.54
CA GLU A 758 -12.04 -2.04 -33.58
C GLU A 758 -13.30 -2.68 -33.02
N GLY A 759 -14.44 -2.56 -33.71
CA GLY A 759 -15.71 -3.12 -33.25
C GLY A 759 -16.27 -2.46 -31.96
N LEU A 760 -15.96 -1.15 -31.76
CA LEU A 760 -16.36 -0.39 -30.59
C LEU A 760 -17.86 -0.32 -30.43
N LYS A 761 -18.35 -0.62 -29.23
CA LYS A 761 -19.77 -0.50 -28.87
C LYS A 761 -19.92 0.44 -27.66
N VAL A 762 -21.08 1.10 -27.58
CA VAL A 762 -21.51 1.87 -26.42
C VAL A 762 -22.87 1.35 -25.97
N LEU A 763 -22.97 0.92 -24.71
CA LEU A 763 -24.20 0.51 -24.08
C LEU A 763 -24.69 1.63 -23.14
N MET A 764 -25.79 2.27 -23.50
CA MET A 764 -26.49 3.25 -22.67
C MET A 764 -27.39 2.52 -21.69
N HIS A 765 -26.98 2.38 -20.42
CA HIS A 765 -27.77 1.66 -19.43
C HIS A 765 -29.10 2.36 -19.15
N ASN A 766 -30.14 1.55 -18.98
CA ASN A 766 -31.53 1.98 -18.67
C ASN A 766 -32.17 2.95 -19.69
N VAL A 767 -31.54 3.19 -20.84
CA VAL A 767 -32.11 3.95 -21.96
C VAL A 767 -32.84 2.98 -22.89
N LYS A 768 -34.18 3.12 -23.04
CA LYS A 768 -35.00 2.18 -23.80
C LYS A 768 -35.03 2.45 -25.31
N ALA A 769 -34.94 3.71 -25.71
CA ALA A 769 -34.95 4.09 -27.10
C ALA A 769 -34.23 5.40 -27.32
N VAL A 770 -33.64 5.58 -28.48
CA VAL A 770 -32.99 6.82 -28.94
C VAL A 770 -33.47 7.17 -30.33
N SER A 771 -33.41 8.46 -30.66
CA SER A 771 -33.76 8.98 -31.98
C SER A 771 -32.62 9.83 -32.56
N ASP A 772 -32.76 10.20 -33.84
CA ASP A 772 -31.82 11.10 -34.54
C ASP A 772 -30.36 10.67 -34.46
N VAL A 773 -30.10 9.34 -34.52
CA VAL A 773 -28.78 8.78 -34.36
C VAL A 773 -27.89 9.03 -35.55
N GLN A 774 -26.70 9.59 -35.30
CA GLN A 774 -25.64 9.80 -36.30
C GLN A 774 -24.32 9.16 -35.77
N GLY A 775 -23.58 8.55 -36.67
CA GLY A 775 -22.25 7.99 -36.35
C GLY A 775 -22.24 6.58 -35.76
N ALA A 776 -23.44 5.97 -35.55
CA ALA A 776 -23.53 4.60 -35.02
C ALA A 776 -24.80 3.88 -35.55
N GLU A 777 -24.77 2.55 -35.52
CA GLU A 777 -25.94 1.69 -35.67
C GLU A 777 -26.54 1.40 -34.29
N VAL A 778 -27.88 1.34 -34.23
CA VAL A 778 -28.66 1.16 -32.99
C VAL A 778 -29.22 -0.24 -32.92
N ALA A 779 -29.13 -0.88 -31.76
CA ALA A 779 -29.82 -2.12 -31.43
C ALA A 779 -30.41 -2.07 -30.01
N GLU A 780 -31.50 -2.79 -29.81
CA GLU A 780 -32.06 -3.03 -28.49
C GLU A 780 -31.16 -4.01 -27.74
N HIS A 781 -30.97 -3.76 -26.45
CA HIS A 781 -30.23 -4.62 -25.53
C HIS A 781 -31.02 -4.76 -24.22
N GLU A 782 -30.93 -5.90 -23.57
CA GLU A 782 -31.68 -6.17 -22.32
C GLU A 782 -31.35 -5.14 -21.19
N LEU A 783 -30.15 -4.57 -21.19
CA LEU A 783 -29.71 -3.57 -20.21
C LEU A 783 -29.95 -2.12 -20.67
N GLY A 784 -30.41 -1.90 -21.92
CA GLY A 784 -30.62 -0.54 -22.46
C GLY A 784 -30.49 -0.46 -23.97
N THR A 785 -29.89 0.60 -24.48
CA THR A 785 -29.67 0.81 -25.93
C THR A 785 -28.19 0.59 -26.27
N LEU A 786 -27.93 -0.29 -27.23
CA LEU A 786 -26.60 -0.59 -27.75
C LEU A 786 -26.35 0.19 -29.06
N LEU A 787 -25.26 0.92 -29.09
CA LEU A 787 -24.76 1.66 -30.25
C LEU A 787 -23.48 0.98 -30.75
N THR A 788 -23.45 0.54 -32.01
CA THR A 788 -22.23 0.07 -32.67
C THR A 788 -21.63 1.26 -33.42
N VAL A 789 -20.48 1.73 -32.95
CA VAL A 789 -19.83 2.93 -33.48
C VAL A 789 -19.23 2.66 -34.87
N ASN A 790 -19.38 3.61 -35.79
CA ASN A 790 -18.80 3.48 -37.13
C ASN A 790 -17.27 3.40 -37.09
N ALA A 791 -16.66 2.68 -38.02
CA ALA A 791 -15.22 2.39 -38.05
C ALA A 791 -14.29 3.64 -38.07
N ASN A 792 -14.78 4.79 -38.46
CA ASN A 792 -13.99 6.03 -38.55
C ASN A 792 -13.94 6.83 -37.24
N LEU A 793 -14.47 6.30 -36.12
CA LEU A 793 -14.44 6.94 -34.77
C LEU A 793 -14.70 8.46 -34.81
N GLY A 794 -15.80 8.87 -35.42
CA GLY A 794 -16.28 10.26 -35.38
C GLY A 794 -17.20 10.47 -34.19
N ASP A 795 -17.71 11.68 -34.04
CA ASP A 795 -18.74 11.97 -33.03
C ASP A 795 -20.00 11.13 -33.29
N VAL A 796 -20.53 10.55 -32.22
CA VAL A 796 -21.84 9.91 -32.24
C VAL A 796 -22.82 10.81 -31.51
N THR A 797 -23.91 11.17 -32.20
CA THR A 797 -24.99 12.02 -31.63
C THR A 797 -26.34 11.36 -31.70
N PHE A 798 -27.16 11.55 -30.70
CA PHE A 798 -28.53 11.03 -30.63
C PHE A 798 -29.38 11.83 -29.62
N THR A 799 -30.66 11.61 -29.63
CA THR A 799 -31.64 12.20 -28.70
C THR A 799 -32.29 11.11 -27.84
N LEU A 800 -32.35 11.31 -26.51
CA LEU A 800 -32.98 10.44 -25.53
C LEU A 800 -34.48 10.48 -25.61
#